data_67e704885959f67bcc40bc8d4ebeb8b1
#
_entry.id   67e704885959f67bcc40bc8d4ebeb8b1
#
_cell.length_a   1.000
_cell.length_b   1.000
_cell.length_c   1.000
_cell.angle_alpha   90.00
_cell.angle_beta   90.00
_cell.angle_gamma   90.00
#
_symmetry.space_group_name_H-M   'P 1'
#
loop_
_entity.id
_entity.type
_entity.pdbx_description
1 polymer ?
#
loop_
_entity_poly.entity_id
_entity_poly.type
_entity_poly.pdbx_seq_one_letter_code
_entity_poly.pdbx_strand_id
1 'polypeptide(L)'
;MSEIQVEVCFTDKLESVRVGGKAMEIPKAVKAKPVEEWFEPAAGRVKWGGLGAEIKEMDFGGEKDAAYSFLFNGPEDKKQEFMKCVERFCLGEEAQQETKKKTVQDYLQEAKKNQQAGNAEMAFQQYMVAARDYGRPVAQLEVARCYQNGTGVEKNEENAVVWYKKAAEQCDAEAQCALGECYYQARGVEKDDKEARRWYEAAATQGNATAQYMTGRLYAELSYNEAAVKWYTKAAEQECPEAQYELGVCYEAGDGVGQDEVKAAELYRKAAVQGYAKAQCALANCYYTSEGVEIDEKETIKWYRKAAEQGDAEGQYQLGDCYYYGVGVDKNDEKAVEWYRKAAEQGHDSAQYFLGRCYNNGEGVEKDPKKAAMWCEKAAEQGIAVAQYYLGCCYEDGKGVTKDLARAAEWYRKAAEQGNADAQCALGHYYYYFGEDVKEDFGKAAEWYRKAAEQGNAEAQCELGSCYEDGIGVMESEETAIQWYQKAANQNNVLAQHRLGRCYECGIGVTKDLGKAAEWHQKAAENGDRWSQYFLGNFYLYGMGATKDYIKAAEWYRKAADQGDVDAQYKLGLFYENGYGVAQNKEEAVKWYRKSAENGNASAQLNLGICYANGEGVEKNSAKAVEWYRKSAENGNADAQFNLGVCYANGKGVEKDSAKAVEWYKKAAEQGQDSAQCNLGYCYKNGIGVEKDVIKATEWYQKSAEQGNCTAQNNLGCCYDNGEGVAQNKATAVKWYQKAAEQNYANAQYNLGFCYEKGLGGLSRSKKEALKMYQKAAEQGNHSAERAIRRLNGGAVSTLADLVNGVGVLWEILNE
;
A
#
# COMPACT_ATOMS: atom_id res chain seq x y z
N MET A 1 -19.69 45.39 -66.36
CA MET A 1 -18.60 46.14 -65.75
C MET A 1 -17.96 46.99 -66.85
N SER A 2 -18.00 48.32 -66.74
CA SER A 2 -17.45 49.21 -67.78
C SER A 2 -15.96 49.39 -67.45
N GLU A 3 -15.12 48.96 -68.32
CA GLU A 3 -13.67 49.14 -68.26
C GLU A 3 -13.31 50.56 -68.73
N ILE A 4 -12.50 51.34 -67.96
CA ILE A 4 -11.91 52.58 -68.38
C ILE A 4 -10.40 52.39 -68.44
N GLN A 5 -9.84 52.69 -69.62
CA GLN A 5 -8.44 52.68 -69.81
C GLN A 5 -7.85 54.06 -69.40
N VAL A 6 -6.83 54.03 -68.50
CA VAL A 6 -6.07 55.23 -68.12
C VAL A 6 -4.63 55.01 -68.59
N GLU A 7 -4.14 55.84 -69.44
CA GLU A 7 -2.78 55.82 -69.91
C GLU A 7 -1.97 56.93 -69.22
N VAL A 8 -0.88 56.57 -68.63
CA VAL A 8 0.05 57.50 -67.97
C VAL A 8 1.43 57.35 -68.55
N CYS A 9 1.94 58.43 -69.17
CA CYS A 9 3.29 58.33 -69.75
C CYS A 9 4.27 59.09 -68.86
N PHE A 10 5.39 58.38 -68.58
CA PHE A 10 6.55 58.91 -67.82
C PHE A 10 7.84 58.77 -68.62
N THR A 11 8.68 59.82 -68.52
CA THR A 11 10.15 59.65 -68.69
C THR A 11 10.80 59.58 -67.30
N ASP A 12 11.58 60.53 -66.90
CA ASP A 12 12.00 60.73 -65.50
C ASP A 12 10.92 61.44 -64.69
N LYS A 13 9.84 61.97 -65.34
CA LYS A 13 8.75 62.70 -64.76
C LYS A 13 7.44 62.39 -65.47
N LEU A 14 6.32 62.64 -64.82
CA LEU A 14 4.95 62.45 -65.36
C LEU A 14 4.76 63.41 -66.62
N GLU A 15 4.65 62.83 -67.78
CA GLU A 15 4.52 63.60 -69.02
C GLU A 15 3.09 63.80 -69.49
N SER A 16 2.27 62.79 -69.51
CA SER A 16 0.90 62.88 -69.91
C SER A 16 0.03 61.82 -69.23
N VAL A 17 -1.24 62.17 -69.00
CA VAL A 17 -2.28 61.26 -68.50
C VAL A 17 -3.47 61.32 -69.50
N ARG A 18 -3.94 60.14 -69.97
CA ARG A 18 -5.14 60.04 -70.81
C ARG A 18 -6.12 59.11 -70.09
N VAL A 19 -7.39 59.48 -70.07
CA VAL A 19 -8.47 58.72 -69.47
C VAL A 19 -9.52 58.50 -70.54
N GLY A 20 -9.79 57.20 -70.89
CA GLY A 20 -10.75 56.91 -71.97
C GLY A 20 -10.35 57.56 -73.30
N GLY A 21 -9.04 57.60 -73.59
CA GLY A 21 -8.50 58.20 -74.83
C GLY A 21 -8.43 59.78 -74.91
N LYS A 22 -8.89 60.45 -73.86
CA LYS A 22 -8.84 61.96 -73.78
C LYS A 22 -7.64 62.38 -72.95
N ALA A 23 -6.79 63.29 -73.49
CA ALA A 23 -5.70 63.88 -72.74
C ALA A 23 -6.16 64.81 -71.64
N MET A 24 -5.54 64.60 -70.43
CA MET A 24 -5.81 65.50 -69.28
C MET A 24 -4.67 66.56 -69.17
N GLU A 25 -4.99 67.74 -68.73
CA GLU A 25 -3.98 68.78 -68.44
C GLU A 25 -3.29 68.47 -67.09
N ILE A 26 -1.95 68.39 -67.07
CA ILE A 26 -1.16 68.08 -65.86
C ILE A 26 -0.47 69.36 -65.40
N PRO A 27 -0.72 69.82 -64.16
CA PRO A 27 -0.06 70.99 -63.60
C PRO A 27 1.51 70.87 -63.59
N LYS A 28 2.23 71.95 -63.85
CA LYS A 28 3.68 71.94 -63.84
C LYS A 28 4.35 71.40 -62.55
N ALA A 29 3.73 71.64 -61.44
CA ALA A 29 4.17 71.17 -60.11
C ALA A 29 4.10 69.65 -59.97
N VAL A 30 3.10 68.97 -60.59
CA VAL A 30 2.95 67.54 -60.58
C VAL A 30 3.89 66.90 -61.58
N LYS A 31 4.11 67.47 -62.74
CA LYS A 31 5.12 66.98 -63.74
C LYS A 31 6.55 66.97 -63.21
N ALA A 32 6.86 67.75 -62.17
CA ALA A 32 8.25 67.87 -61.67
C ALA A 32 8.63 66.74 -60.60
N LYS A 33 7.73 65.90 -60.20
CA LYS A 33 8.06 64.89 -59.20
C LYS A 33 8.59 63.58 -59.77
N PRO A 34 9.64 62.97 -59.12
CA PRO A 34 10.22 61.68 -59.60
C PRO A 34 9.21 60.57 -59.62
N VAL A 35 9.35 59.59 -60.54
CA VAL A 35 8.44 58.42 -60.72
C VAL A 35 8.35 57.58 -59.47
N GLU A 36 9.41 57.47 -58.66
CA GLU A 36 9.52 56.69 -57.46
C GLU A 36 8.54 57.13 -56.35
N GLU A 37 8.09 58.42 -56.38
CA GLU A 37 7.05 58.89 -55.43
C GLU A 37 5.62 58.40 -55.78
N TRP A 38 5.43 57.88 -56.98
CA TRP A 38 4.16 57.48 -57.53
C TRP A 38 3.87 56.01 -57.66
N PHE A 39 4.96 55.20 -57.67
CA PHE A 39 4.90 53.79 -58.01
C PHE A 39 5.74 52.91 -57.07
N GLU A 40 5.20 51.87 -56.52
CA GLU A 40 5.91 50.71 -55.95
C GLU A 40 5.81 49.55 -56.95
N PRO A 41 6.83 49.30 -57.77
CA PRO A 41 6.77 48.30 -58.84
C PRO A 41 6.68 46.86 -58.38
N ALA A 42 7.05 46.57 -57.13
CA ALA A 42 7.16 45.22 -56.61
C ALA A 42 5.83 44.55 -56.15
N ALA A 43 4.76 45.34 -56.00
CA ALA A 43 3.51 44.80 -55.42
C ALA A 43 2.31 44.71 -56.38
N GLY A 44 2.43 45.14 -57.66
CA GLY A 44 1.35 45.09 -58.65
C GLY A 44 0.07 45.86 -58.25
N ARG A 45 0.18 46.83 -57.31
CA ARG A 45 -0.98 47.58 -56.78
C ARG A 45 -0.71 49.07 -56.76
N VAL A 46 -1.53 49.86 -57.42
CA VAL A 46 -1.55 51.30 -57.21
C VAL A 46 -2.60 51.66 -56.15
N LYS A 47 -2.10 52.18 -55.02
CA LYS A 47 -3.01 52.67 -53.94
C LYS A 47 -3.38 54.11 -54.21
N TRP A 48 -4.53 54.40 -54.79
CA TRP A 48 -5.10 55.71 -54.89
C TRP A 48 -6.31 55.81 -53.92
N GLY A 49 -6.12 56.57 -52.81
CA GLY A 49 -7.22 57.07 -52.02
C GLY A 49 -8.22 56.03 -51.47
N GLY A 50 -7.79 54.84 -51.04
CA GLY A 50 -8.63 53.81 -50.41
C GLY A 50 -9.57 53.04 -51.33
N LEU A 51 -9.57 53.28 -52.60
CA LEU A 51 -10.35 52.61 -53.62
C LEU A 51 -9.55 51.46 -54.23
N GLY A 52 -9.56 50.30 -53.67
CA GLY A 52 -8.83 49.13 -54.19
C GLY A 52 -9.13 48.87 -55.69
N ALA A 53 -8.28 49.32 -56.60
CA ALA A 53 -8.29 48.96 -58.01
C ALA A 53 -7.30 47.82 -58.27
N GLU A 54 -7.72 46.77 -58.90
CA GLU A 54 -6.82 45.68 -59.43
C GLU A 54 -6.36 46.07 -60.80
N ILE A 55 -5.03 46.07 -61.01
CA ILE A 55 -4.38 46.23 -62.34
C ILE A 55 -4.41 44.86 -62.98
N LYS A 56 -5.15 44.70 -64.08
CA LYS A 56 -5.25 43.46 -64.83
C LYS A 56 -4.16 43.22 -65.84
N GLU A 57 -3.65 44.27 -66.44
CA GLU A 57 -2.55 44.16 -67.44
C GLU A 57 -1.64 45.37 -67.29
N MET A 58 -0.31 45.16 -67.30
CA MET A 58 0.72 46.16 -67.42
C MET A 58 1.47 45.90 -68.76
N ASP A 59 1.45 46.85 -69.64
CA ASP A 59 2.31 46.78 -70.82
C ASP A 59 3.53 47.64 -70.57
N PHE A 60 4.74 47.06 -70.63
CA PHE A 60 6.01 47.71 -70.42
C PHE A 60 6.57 48.01 -71.78
N GLY A 61 6.29 49.18 -72.33
CA GLY A 61 6.99 49.69 -73.54
C GLY A 61 8.42 50.06 -73.19
N GLY A 62 9.35 49.54 -73.98
CA GLY A 62 10.80 49.55 -73.75
C GLY A 62 11.53 50.80 -73.24
N GLU A 63 12.66 50.60 -72.80
CA GLU A 63 13.72 51.10 -71.95
C GLU A 63 13.88 52.64 -71.72
N LYS A 64 13.09 53.54 -72.22
CA LYS A 64 13.23 55.01 -71.87
C LYS A 64 11.92 55.81 -71.81
N ASP A 65 10.81 55.33 -72.34
CA ASP A 65 9.49 56.03 -72.29
C ASP A 65 8.44 55.04 -71.89
N ALA A 66 8.21 54.88 -70.58
CA ALA A 66 7.22 53.93 -70.05
C ALA A 66 5.80 54.55 -70.09
N ALA A 67 4.92 53.99 -70.88
CA ALA A 67 3.48 54.27 -70.81
C ALA A 67 2.82 53.18 -70.04
N TYR A 68 2.08 53.53 -68.95
CA TYR A 68 1.33 52.62 -68.15
C TYR A 68 -0.14 52.75 -68.45
N SER A 69 -0.81 51.67 -68.83
CA SER A 69 -2.26 51.65 -69.00
C SER A 69 -2.90 50.82 -67.89
N PHE A 70 -3.91 51.38 -67.26
CA PHE A 70 -4.64 50.76 -66.15
C PHE A 70 -6.04 50.49 -66.59
N LEU A 71 -6.54 49.26 -66.28
CA LEU A 71 -7.94 48.94 -66.46
C LEU A 71 -8.66 48.98 -65.11
N PHE A 72 -9.52 49.93 -64.89
CA PHE A 72 -10.34 49.96 -63.69
C PHE A 72 -11.48 48.92 -63.78
N ASN A 73 -11.47 47.97 -62.86
CA ASN A 73 -12.51 46.96 -62.74
C ASN A 73 -13.20 47.09 -61.36
N GLY A 74 -14.30 47.85 -61.32
CA GLY A 74 -15.09 48.10 -60.10
C GLY A 74 -16.55 48.39 -60.35
N PRO A 75 -17.39 48.52 -59.31
CA PRO A 75 -18.79 48.91 -59.43
C PRO A 75 -18.94 50.30 -60.07
N GLU A 76 -20.00 50.51 -60.83
CA GLU A 76 -20.24 51.73 -61.58
C GLU A 76 -20.36 53.03 -60.72
N ASP A 77 -20.77 52.87 -59.46
CA ASP A 77 -20.88 54.02 -58.49
C ASP A 77 -19.44 54.45 -58.07
N LYS A 78 -18.47 53.52 -58.01
CA LYS A 78 -17.07 53.84 -57.69
C LYS A 78 -16.28 54.36 -58.89
N LYS A 79 -16.75 54.17 -60.11
CA LYS A 79 -16.17 54.67 -61.35
C LYS A 79 -16.08 56.17 -61.37
N GLN A 80 -17.20 56.86 -61.04
CA GLN A 80 -17.26 58.34 -60.96
C GLN A 80 -16.33 58.86 -59.84
N GLU A 81 -16.19 58.20 -58.75
CA GLU A 81 -15.29 58.55 -57.67
C GLU A 81 -13.83 58.39 -58.08
N PHE A 82 -13.50 57.34 -58.80
CA PHE A 82 -12.17 57.11 -59.40
C PHE A 82 -11.86 58.21 -60.41
N MET A 83 -12.74 58.59 -61.33
CA MET A 83 -12.57 59.61 -62.28
C MET A 83 -12.33 60.98 -61.61
N LYS A 84 -13.10 61.31 -60.58
CA LYS A 84 -12.87 62.54 -59.77
C LYS A 84 -11.55 62.55 -59.05
N CYS A 85 -11.02 61.38 -58.59
CA CYS A 85 -9.70 61.27 -58.00
C CYS A 85 -8.58 61.51 -59.03
N VAL A 86 -8.74 60.98 -60.28
CA VAL A 86 -7.82 61.20 -61.38
C VAL A 86 -7.85 62.66 -61.81
N GLU A 87 -9.03 63.27 -61.91
CA GLU A 87 -9.22 64.73 -62.25
C GLU A 87 -8.59 65.61 -61.17
N ARG A 88 -8.83 65.35 -59.87
CA ARG A 88 -8.22 66.08 -58.76
C ARG A 88 -6.70 65.95 -58.76
N PHE A 89 -6.21 64.78 -59.05
CA PHE A 89 -4.79 64.53 -59.16
C PHE A 89 -4.17 65.33 -60.34
N CYS A 90 -4.84 65.33 -61.50
CA CYS A 90 -4.34 66.03 -62.69
C CYS A 90 -4.48 67.58 -62.58
N LEU A 91 -5.49 68.07 -61.79
CA LEU A 91 -5.68 69.47 -61.54
C LEU A 91 -4.82 70.04 -60.40
N GLY A 92 -4.14 69.19 -59.62
CA GLY A 92 -3.26 69.67 -58.56
C GLY A 92 -4.01 70.19 -57.32
N GLU A 93 -5.29 69.95 -57.19
CA GLU A 93 -6.14 70.49 -56.08
C GLU A 93 -5.75 69.98 -54.68
N GLU A 94 -4.98 68.87 -54.59
CA GLU A 94 -4.39 68.46 -53.29
C GLU A 94 -3.22 69.28 -52.82
N ALA A 95 -2.72 70.23 -53.63
CA ALA A 95 -1.53 71.08 -53.33
C ALA A 95 -1.92 72.49 -52.73
N GLN A 96 -3.20 72.71 -52.43
CA GLN A 96 -3.65 74.04 -51.91
C GLN A 96 -4.40 74.02 -50.57
N GLN A 97 -4.53 72.90 -49.93
CA GLN A 97 -4.66 72.85 -48.47
C GLN A 97 -3.25 72.84 -47.89
N GLU A 98 -2.78 73.91 -47.35
CA GLU A 98 -1.72 73.92 -46.32
C GLU A 98 -2.28 73.22 -45.07
N THR A 99 -2.41 71.89 -45.11
CA THR A 99 -2.40 71.09 -43.94
C THR A 99 -0.96 71.16 -43.49
N LYS A 100 -0.70 71.69 -42.28
CA LYS A 100 0.50 71.46 -41.49
C LYS A 100 0.87 69.99 -41.70
N LYS A 101 2.07 69.73 -42.33
CA LYS A 101 2.57 68.37 -42.46
C LYS A 101 2.57 67.75 -41.05
N LYS A 102 1.69 66.80 -40.79
CA LYS A 102 1.68 66.09 -39.49
C LYS A 102 3.07 65.58 -39.21
N THR A 103 3.60 65.97 -38.08
CA THR A 103 4.88 65.49 -37.66
C THR A 103 4.69 64.04 -37.19
N VAL A 104 5.78 63.26 -37.15
CA VAL A 104 5.73 61.87 -36.62
C VAL A 104 5.18 61.87 -35.21
N GLN A 105 5.37 62.94 -34.43
CA GLN A 105 4.80 63.05 -33.08
C GLN A 105 3.26 63.19 -33.11
N ASP A 106 2.74 63.90 -34.10
CA ASP A 106 1.28 64.06 -34.31
C ASP A 106 0.67 62.66 -34.60
N TYR A 107 1.26 61.87 -35.48
CA TYR A 107 0.81 60.47 -35.75
C TYR A 107 0.86 59.60 -34.53
N LEU A 108 1.92 59.64 -33.73
CA LEU A 108 2.03 58.89 -32.51
C LEU A 108 1.03 59.31 -31.43
N GLN A 109 0.77 60.62 -31.29
CA GLN A 109 -0.23 61.13 -30.36
C GLN A 109 -1.65 60.80 -30.76
N GLU A 110 -1.98 60.86 -32.03
CA GLU A 110 -3.31 60.48 -32.55
C GLU A 110 -3.49 58.99 -32.47
N ALA A 111 -2.45 58.17 -32.75
CA ALA A 111 -2.51 56.73 -32.58
C ALA A 111 -2.81 56.34 -31.11
N LYS A 112 -2.10 56.97 -30.16
CA LYS A 112 -2.35 56.73 -28.73
C LYS A 112 -3.77 57.17 -28.32
N LYS A 113 -4.25 58.33 -28.82
CA LYS A 113 -5.61 58.82 -28.56
C LYS A 113 -6.68 57.86 -29.12
N ASN A 114 -6.50 57.36 -30.35
CA ASN A 114 -7.40 56.39 -30.95
C ASN A 114 -7.37 55.05 -30.23
N GLN A 115 -6.19 54.61 -29.78
CA GLN A 115 -6.05 53.41 -28.97
C GLN A 115 -6.80 53.55 -27.65
N GLN A 116 -6.68 54.68 -26.95
CA GLN A 116 -7.45 54.97 -25.71
C GLN A 116 -8.96 55.10 -25.94
N ALA A 117 -9.38 55.57 -27.12
CA ALA A 117 -10.78 55.70 -27.52
C ALA A 117 -11.38 54.36 -28.01
N GLY A 118 -10.64 53.28 -28.08
CA GLY A 118 -11.09 51.98 -28.60
C GLY A 118 -11.13 51.89 -30.13
N ASN A 119 -10.64 52.89 -30.85
CA ASN A 119 -10.58 52.92 -32.31
C ASN A 119 -9.31 52.22 -32.83
N ALA A 120 -9.27 50.89 -32.62
CA ALA A 120 -8.06 50.05 -32.83
C ALA A 120 -7.54 50.11 -34.28
N GLU A 121 -8.42 50.06 -35.28
CA GLU A 121 -8.02 50.07 -36.69
C GLU A 121 -7.38 51.41 -37.08
N MET A 122 -7.95 52.58 -36.66
CA MET A 122 -7.35 53.87 -36.89
C MET A 122 -6.03 54.06 -36.17
N ALA A 123 -5.90 53.54 -34.92
CA ALA A 123 -4.66 53.53 -34.18
C ALA A 123 -3.56 52.76 -34.93
N PHE A 124 -3.89 51.53 -35.38
CA PHE A 124 -2.98 50.71 -36.17
C PHE A 124 -2.49 51.40 -37.43
N GLN A 125 -3.40 52.01 -38.21
CA GLN A 125 -3.02 52.75 -39.44
C GLN A 125 -2.02 53.88 -39.14
N GLN A 126 -2.26 54.65 -38.07
CA GLN A 126 -1.41 55.76 -37.68
C GLN A 126 -0.05 55.28 -37.17
N TYR A 127 0.01 54.17 -36.36
CA TYR A 127 1.24 53.53 -35.99
C TYR A 127 2.00 53.01 -37.24
N MET A 128 1.29 52.43 -38.20
CA MET A 128 1.87 51.91 -39.43
C MET A 128 2.50 53.03 -40.27
N VAL A 129 1.88 54.23 -40.39
CA VAL A 129 2.50 55.36 -41.04
C VAL A 129 3.77 55.84 -40.33
N ALA A 130 3.74 55.94 -38.99
CA ALA A 130 4.89 56.32 -38.20
C ALA A 130 6.02 55.27 -38.26
N ALA A 131 5.67 54.00 -38.34
CA ALA A 131 6.61 52.87 -38.40
C ALA A 131 7.27 52.74 -39.77
N ARG A 132 6.48 52.84 -40.87
CA ARG A 132 6.91 52.60 -42.20
C ARG A 132 7.58 53.86 -42.80
N ASP A 133 6.94 55.03 -42.69
CA ASP A 133 7.37 56.23 -43.40
C ASP A 133 8.41 57.03 -42.63
N TYR A 134 8.46 56.87 -41.29
CA TYR A 134 9.39 57.59 -40.43
C TYR A 134 10.34 56.64 -39.66
N GLY A 135 10.20 55.30 -39.79
CA GLY A 135 11.09 54.30 -39.21
C GLY A 135 11.22 54.32 -37.70
N ARG A 136 10.20 54.87 -36.96
CA ARG A 136 10.28 55.07 -35.52
C ARG A 136 10.19 53.75 -34.75
N PRO A 137 11.18 53.40 -33.92
CA PRO A 137 11.17 52.13 -33.18
C PRO A 137 9.91 51.94 -32.32
N VAL A 138 9.48 52.96 -31.59
CA VAL A 138 8.26 52.94 -30.80
C VAL A 138 7.03 52.65 -31.65
N ALA A 139 6.88 53.21 -32.86
CA ALA A 139 5.78 52.90 -33.75
C ALA A 139 5.88 51.48 -34.30
N GLN A 140 7.07 51.00 -34.64
CA GLN A 140 7.32 49.62 -35.09
C GLN A 140 7.00 48.60 -34.00
N LEU A 141 7.34 48.89 -32.73
CA LEU A 141 6.95 48.13 -31.58
C LEU A 141 5.41 48.01 -31.44
N GLU A 142 4.69 49.13 -31.54
CA GLU A 142 3.23 49.13 -31.43
C GLU A 142 2.56 48.41 -32.60
N VAL A 143 3.08 48.58 -33.85
CA VAL A 143 2.61 47.80 -35.01
C VAL A 143 2.81 46.29 -34.78
N ALA A 144 3.96 45.87 -34.23
CA ALA A 144 4.22 44.50 -33.91
C ALA A 144 3.24 43.96 -32.85
N ARG A 145 2.97 44.74 -31.81
CA ARG A 145 1.94 44.39 -30.77
C ARG A 145 0.52 44.28 -31.37
N CYS A 146 0.19 45.16 -32.34
CA CYS A 146 -1.08 45.06 -33.03
C CYS A 146 -1.22 43.74 -33.81
N TYR A 147 -0.18 43.34 -34.53
CA TYR A 147 -0.17 42.06 -35.23
C TYR A 147 -0.18 40.88 -34.29
N GLN A 148 0.51 40.94 -33.16
CA GLN A 148 0.59 39.88 -32.17
C GLN A 148 -0.81 39.66 -31.51
N ASN A 149 -1.51 40.73 -31.16
CA ASN A 149 -2.76 40.70 -30.43
C ASN A 149 -4.01 40.67 -31.32
N GLY A 150 -3.85 40.96 -32.64
CA GLY A 150 -5.02 41.13 -33.51
C GLY A 150 -5.73 42.44 -33.27
N THR A 151 -5.05 43.51 -32.77
CA THR A 151 -5.67 44.79 -32.41
C THR A 151 -5.68 45.75 -33.59
N GLY A 152 -6.84 45.95 -34.21
CA GLY A 152 -7.00 46.83 -35.37
C GLY A 152 -6.42 46.26 -36.69
N VAL A 153 -5.95 45.01 -36.64
CA VAL A 153 -5.45 44.21 -37.77
C VAL A 153 -5.67 42.74 -37.47
N GLU A 154 -5.77 41.90 -38.49
CA GLU A 154 -5.81 40.43 -38.28
C GLU A 154 -4.53 39.94 -37.58
N LYS A 155 -4.69 39.05 -36.60
CA LYS A 155 -3.56 38.49 -35.86
C LYS A 155 -2.58 37.77 -36.80
N ASN A 156 -1.34 38.16 -36.78
CA ASN A 156 -0.27 37.53 -37.58
C ASN A 156 1.10 37.60 -36.86
N GLU A 157 1.47 36.51 -36.29
CA GLU A 157 2.69 36.42 -35.45
C GLU A 157 3.96 36.56 -36.27
N GLU A 158 3.99 36.09 -37.52
CA GLU A 158 5.15 36.28 -38.43
C GLU A 158 5.38 37.79 -38.74
N ASN A 159 4.31 38.51 -39.04
CA ASN A 159 4.41 39.94 -39.24
C ASN A 159 4.80 40.69 -37.96
N ALA A 160 4.32 40.23 -36.81
CA ALA A 160 4.74 40.79 -35.51
C ALA A 160 6.27 40.69 -35.33
N VAL A 161 6.86 39.49 -35.60
CA VAL A 161 8.30 39.25 -35.51
C VAL A 161 9.09 40.18 -36.48
N VAL A 162 8.58 40.37 -37.70
CA VAL A 162 9.24 41.27 -38.67
C VAL A 162 9.33 42.69 -38.13
N TRP A 163 8.24 43.18 -37.50
CA TRP A 163 8.22 44.55 -36.96
C TRP A 163 8.99 44.65 -35.64
N TYR A 164 8.92 43.65 -34.75
CA TYR A 164 9.77 43.59 -33.57
C TYR A 164 11.25 43.63 -33.95
N LYS A 165 11.66 42.87 -34.98
CA LYS A 165 13.05 42.87 -35.45
C LYS A 165 13.51 44.23 -35.93
N LYS A 166 12.69 44.96 -36.71
CA LYS A 166 13.01 46.30 -37.18
C LYS A 166 13.20 47.33 -36.03
N ALA A 167 12.38 47.23 -34.96
CA ALA A 167 12.53 48.09 -33.81
C ALA A 167 13.72 47.66 -32.92
N ALA A 168 13.93 46.36 -32.76
CA ALA A 168 15.04 45.76 -31.97
C ALA A 168 16.41 46.09 -32.57
N GLU A 169 16.55 46.09 -33.90
CA GLU A 169 17.74 46.50 -34.62
C GLU A 169 18.10 47.99 -34.43
N GLN A 170 17.09 48.80 -34.08
CA GLN A 170 17.24 50.18 -33.66
C GLN A 170 17.45 50.38 -32.16
N CYS A 171 17.78 49.33 -31.45
CA CYS A 171 18.07 49.31 -30.02
C CYS A 171 16.86 49.67 -29.12
N ASP A 172 15.62 49.43 -29.58
CA ASP A 172 14.46 49.55 -28.70
C ASP A 172 14.43 48.36 -27.73
N ALA A 173 14.60 48.64 -26.45
CA ALA A 173 14.71 47.61 -25.42
C ALA A 173 13.46 46.74 -25.25
N GLU A 174 12.25 47.33 -25.39
CA GLU A 174 10.99 46.59 -25.32
C GLU A 174 10.83 45.66 -26.53
N ALA A 175 11.18 46.16 -27.74
CA ALA A 175 11.14 45.35 -28.95
C ALA A 175 12.18 44.20 -28.92
N GLN A 176 13.38 44.46 -28.39
CA GLN A 176 14.40 43.44 -28.20
C GLN A 176 13.90 42.35 -27.21
N CYS A 177 13.27 42.77 -26.10
CA CYS A 177 12.69 41.86 -25.15
C CYS A 177 11.57 41.00 -25.79
N ALA A 178 10.64 41.65 -26.53
CA ALA A 178 9.56 40.99 -27.23
C ALA A 178 10.03 40.02 -28.32
N LEU A 179 11.09 40.40 -29.05
CA LEU A 179 11.70 39.53 -30.06
C LEU A 179 12.39 38.32 -29.42
N GLY A 180 13.08 38.51 -28.28
CA GLY A 180 13.61 37.41 -27.47
C GLY A 180 12.53 36.44 -27.07
N GLU A 181 11.36 36.94 -26.64
CA GLU A 181 10.19 36.14 -26.30
C GLU A 181 9.65 35.34 -27.51
N CYS A 182 9.60 35.95 -28.70
CA CYS A 182 9.17 35.29 -29.92
C CYS A 182 10.07 34.07 -30.24
N TYR A 183 11.41 34.23 -30.17
CA TYR A 183 12.34 33.14 -30.39
C TYR A 183 12.29 32.09 -29.30
N TYR A 184 12.11 32.47 -28.04
CA TYR A 184 12.01 31.53 -26.89
C TYR A 184 10.77 30.65 -26.95
N GLN A 185 9.61 31.24 -27.32
CA GLN A 185 8.34 30.53 -27.36
C GLN A 185 7.92 30.04 -28.76
N ALA A 186 8.76 30.16 -29.78
CA ALA A 186 8.44 29.79 -31.17
C ALA A 186 7.20 30.54 -31.73
N ARG A 187 6.98 31.83 -31.39
CA ARG A 187 5.86 32.62 -31.87
C ARG A 187 6.20 33.36 -33.15
N GLY A 188 5.61 32.95 -34.27
CA GLY A 188 5.87 33.57 -35.60
C GLY A 188 7.27 33.36 -36.15
N VAL A 189 8.07 32.56 -35.48
CA VAL A 189 9.45 32.18 -35.84
C VAL A 189 9.80 30.82 -35.24
N GLU A 190 10.73 30.10 -35.83
CA GLU A 190 11.25 28.85 -35.24
C GLU A 190 11.95 29.11 -33.90
N LYS A 191 11.81 28.16 -32.94
CA LYS A 191 12.46 28.28 -31.64
C LYS A 191 14.01 28.36 -31.81
N ASP A 192 14.60 29.38 -31.22
CA ASP A 192 16.05 29.54 -31.18
C ASP A 192 16.48 30.19 -29.84
N ASP A 193 16.91 29.33 -28.91
CA ASP A 193 17.33 29.75 -27.57
C ASP A 193 18.63 30.65 -27.62
N LYS A 194 19.45 30.57 -28.68
CA LYS A 194 20.64 31.41 -28.85
C LYS A 194 20.26 32.82 -29.28
N GLU A 195 19.35 32.93 -30.26
CA GLU A 195 18.82 34.23 -30.68
C GLU A 195 17.96 34.86 -29.58
N ALA A 196 17.14 34.05 -28.89
CA ALA A 196 16.36 34.52 -27.72
C ALA A 196 17.28 35.16 -26.68
N ARG A 197 18.35 34.46 -26.28
CA ARG A 197 19.33 34.99 -25.33
C ARG A 197 19.99 36.25 -25.81
N ARG A 198 20.43 36.29 -27.04
CA ARG A 198 21.08 37.47 -27.64
C ARG A 198 20.20 38.72 -27.54
N TRP A 199 18.91 38.58 -27.84
CA TRP A 199 17.99 39.71 -27.82
C TRP A 199 17.59 40.10 -26.39
N TYR A 200 17.41 39.12 -25.50
CA TYR A 200 17.19 39.41 -24.08
C TYR A 200 18.40 40.10 -23.44
N GLU A 201 19.64 39.64 -23.70
CA GLU A 201 20.86 40.30 -23.21
C GLU A 201 20.98 41.73 -23.71
N ALA A 202 20.63 41.99 -24.98
CA ALA A 202 20.63 43.32 -25.54
C ALA A 202 19.64 44.25 -24.82
N ALA A 203 18.42 43.81 -24.57
CA ALA A 203 17.43 44.53 -23.81
C ALA A 203 17.80 44.69 -22.33
N ALA A 204 18.34 43.62 -21.72
CA ALA A 204 18.76 43.60 -20.31
C ALA A 204 19.88 44.58 -20.01
N THR A 205 20.85 44.75 -20.94
CA THR A 205 21.93 45.75 -20.81
C THR A 205 21.44 47.19 -20.87
N GLN A 206 20.29 47.42 -21.50
CA GLN A 206 19.61 48.72 -21.52
C GLN A 206 18.72 48.94 -20.29
N GLY A 207 18.64 47.97 -19.37
CA GLY A 207 17.91 48.12 -18.13
C GLY A 207 16.46 47.62 -18.15
N ASN A 208 16.02 46.92 -19.22
CA ASN A 208 14.71 46.33 -19.24
C ASN A 208 14.59 45.20 -18.18
N ALA A 209 13.71 45.35 -17.18
CA ALA A 209 13.62 44.47 -16.04
C ALA A 209 13.16 43.06 -16.43
N THR A 210 12.17 42.92 -17.34
CA THR A 210 11.71 41.64 -17.85
C THR A 210 12.82 40.90 -18.60
N ALA A 211 13.55 41.62 -19.43
CA ALA A 211 14.70 41.03 -20.16
C ALA A 211 15.84 40.62 -19.21
N GLN A 212 16.12 41.39 -18.17
CA GLN A 212 17.07 41.02 -17.10
C GLN A 212 16.66 39.73 -16.40
N TYR A 213 15.39 39.60 -16.03
CA TYR A 213 14.85 38.38 -15.46
C TYR A 213 14.99 37.19 -16.42
N MET A 214 14.57 37.35 -17.70
CA MET A 214 14.64 36.27 -18.69
C MET A 214 16.09 35.89 -19.02
N THR A 215 17.01 36.88 -19.07
CA THR A 215 18.44 36.60 -19.21
C THR A 215 18.96 35.78 -18.02
N GLY A 216 18.60 36.15 -16.80
CA GLY A 216 18.94 35.39 -15.60
C GLY A 216 18.43 33.95 -15.67
N ARG A 217 17.20 33.74 -16.10
CA ARG A 217 16.61 32.39 -16.30
C ARG A 217 17.40 31.55 -17.29
N LEU A 218 17.70 32.11 -18.45
CA LEU A 218 18.47 31.39 -19.47
C LEU A 218 19.89 31.03 -19.01
N TYR A 219 20.53 31.89 -18.20
CA TYR A 219 21.80 31.53 -17.56
C TYR A 219 21.66 30.44 -16.49
N ALA A 220 20.59 30.43 -15.69
CA ALA A 220 20.32 29.40 -14.73
C ALA A 220 20.07 28.04 -15.42
N GLU A 221 19.26 27.99 -16.48
CA GLU A 221 19.04 26.80 -17.31
C GLU A 221 20.35 26.18 -17.87
N LEU A 222 21.36 27.03 -18.07
CA LEU A 222 22.71 26.61 -18.51
C LEU A 222 23.67 26.33 -17.34
N SER A 223 23.21 26.37 -16.11
CA SER A 223 24.00 26.20 -14.88
C SER A 223 25.08 27.28 -14.65
N TYR A 224 24.90 28.46 -15.24
CA TYR A 224 25.75 29.62 -14.97
C TYR A 224 25.16 30.48 -13.83
N ASN A 225 25.06 29.89 -12.63
CA ASN A 225 24.33 30.45 -11.50
C ASN A 225 24.80 31.83 -11.05
N GLU A 226 26.13 32.07 -11.02
CA GLU A 226 26.65 33.41 -10.68
C GLU A 226 26.22 34.50 -11.67
N ALA A 227 26.11 34.16 -12.95
CA ALA A 227 25.65 35.09 -13.96
C ALA A 227 24.14 35.32 -13.85
N ALA A 228 23.37 34.26 -13.57
CA ALA A 228 21.95 34.35 -13.32
C ALA A 228 21.64 35.27 -12.14
N VAL A 229 22.33 35.07 -11.00
CA VAL A 229 22.18 35.93 -9.79
C VAL A 229 22.43 37.40 -10.09
N LYS A 230 23.45 37.71 -10.88
CA LYS A 230 23.74 39.11 -11.27
C LYS A 230 22.59 39.79 -12.03
N TRP A 231 21.94 39.02 -12.92
CA TRP A 231 20.81 39.52 -13.68
C TRP A 231 19.54 39.58 -12.87
N TYR A 232 19.27 38.54 -12.05
CA TYR A 232 18.13 38.56 -11.13
C TYR A 232 18.22 39.72 -10.13
N THR A 233 19.43 40.02 -9.60
CA THR A 233 19.64 41.17 -8.72
C THR A 233 19.24 42.49 -9.39
N LYS A 234 19.68 42.74 -10.64
CA LYS A 234 19.31 43.95 -11.37
C LYS A 234 17.80 44.06 -11.62
N ALA A 235 17.14 42.94 -11.95
CA ALA A 235 15.71 42.93 -12.18
C ALA A 235 14.92 43.11 -10.86
N ALA A 236 15.41 42.46 -9.76
CA ALA A 236 14.83 42.56 -8.44
C ALA A 236 14.93 43.97 -7.84
N GLU A 237 16.01 44.71 -8.11
CA GLU A 237 16.19 46.12 -7.77
C GLU A 237 15.16 47.04 -8.49
N GLN A 238 14.63 46.59 -9.62
CA GLN A 238 13.56 47.25 -10.35
C GLN A 238 12.18 46.74 -9.97
N GLU A 239 12.05 46.08 -8.81
CA GLU A 239 10.82 45.56 -8.27
C GLU A 239 10.13 44.49 -9.13
N CYS A 240 10.87 43.78 -10.00
CA CYS A 240 10.35 42.65 -10.76
C CYS A 240 10.06 41.45 -9.81
N PRO A 241 8.79 41.07 -9.60
CA PRO A 241 8.44 40.06 -8.60
C PRO A 241 8.97 38.67 -8.94
N GLU A 242 9.02 38.31 -10.23
CA GLU A 242 9.57 37.05 -10.67
C GLU A 242 11.07 36.97 -10.36
N ALA A 243 11.81 38.05 -10.60
CA ALA A 243 13.23 38.10 -10.31
C ALA A 243 13.52 38.13 -8.80
N GLN A 244 12.69 38.80 -8.00
CA GLN A 244 12.79 38.75 -6.53
C GLN A 244 12.59 37.33 -6.02
N TYR A 245 11.63 36.58 -6.57
CA TYR A 245 11.39 35.19 -6.22
C TYR A 245 12.60 34.30 -6.59
N GLU A 246 13.06 34.34 -7.84
CA GLU A 246 14.17 33.50 -8.29
C GLU A 246 15.50 33.84 -7.57
N LEU A 247 15.73 35.12 -7.27
CA LEU A 247 16.88 35.53 -6.45
C LEU A 247 16.75 34.99 -5.03
N GLY A 248 15.53 34.96 -4.46
CA GLY A 248 15.23 34.33 -3.19
C GLY A 248 15.59 32.85 -3.21
N VAL A 249 15.19 32.10 -4.25
CA VAL A 249 15.55 30.69 -4.44
C VAL A 249 17.08 30.50 -4.51
N CYS A 250 17.80 31.40 -5.21
CA CYS A 250 19.25 31.33 -5.26
C CYS A 250 19.89 31.51 -3.87
N TYR A 251 19.38 32.42 -3.03
CA TYR A 251 19.87 32.60 -1.66
C TYR A 251 19.49 31.44 -0.73
N GLU A 252 18.32 30.85 -0.91
CA GLU A 252 17.86 29.67 -0.14
C GLU A 252 18.77 28.47 -0.41
N ALA A 253 19.02 28.17 -1.70
CA ALA A 253 19.83 27.04 -2.11
C ALA A 253 21.36 27.28 -2.01
N GLY A 254 21.81 28.53 -2.02
CA GLY A 254 23.23 28.88 -2.13
C GLY A 254 23.76 28.79 -3.58
N ASP A 255 22.87 28.86 -4.58
CA ASP A 255 23.20 28.70 -6.00
C ASP A 255 23.75 30.01 -6.60
N GLY A 256 25.02 30.02 -6.92
CA GLY A 256 25.70 31.19 -7.50
C GLY A 256 25.91 32.36 -6.53
N VAL A 257 25.48 32.20 -5.28
CA VAL A 257 25.60 33.14 -4.15
C VAL A 257 25.73 32.38 -2.84
N GLY A 258 26.31 32.97 -1.80
CA GLY A 258 26.31 32.32 -0.47
C GLY A 258 24.90 32.17 0.09
N GLN A 259 24.58 30.99 0.64
CA GLN A 259 23.29 30.72 1.27
C GLN A 259 22.95 31.75 2.36
N ASP A 260 21.74 32.30 2.30
CA ASP A 260 21.27 33.33 3.25
C ASP A 260 19.72 33.28 3.29
N GLU A 261 19.18 32.51 4.23
CA GLU A 261 17.74 32.30 4.38
C GLU A 261 16.99 33.58 4.74
N VAL A 262 17.64 34.51 5.49
CA VAL A 262 17.04 35.79 5.85
C VAL A 262 16.80 36.64 4.61
N LYS A 263 17.80 36.72 3.73
CA LYS A 263 17.64 37.45 2.45
C LYS A 263 16.65 36.78 1.54
N ALA A 264 16.61 35.44 1.49
CA ALA A 264 15.61 34.70 0.72
C ALA A 264 14.20 35.09 1.17
N ALA A 265 13.90 35.00 2.47
CA ALA A 265 12.61 35.38 3.04
C ALA A 265 12.24 36.84 2.81
N GLU A 266 13.21 37.80 2.88
CA GLU A 266 12.98 39.20 2.54
C GLU A 266 12.59 39.40 1.06
N LEU A 267 13.24 38.69 0.14
CA LEU A 267 12.97 38.76 -1.29
C LEU A 267 11.62 38.13 -1.62
N TYR A 268 11.31 36.96 -1.04
CA TYR A 268 9.99 36.34 -1.15
C TYR A 268 8.89 37.29 -0.65
N ARG A 269 9.13 37.98 0.48
CA ARG A 269 8.16 38.96 1.02
C ARG A 269 7.91 40.11 0.05
N LYS A 270 8.96 40.64 -0.60
CA LYS A 270 8.80 41.71 -1.59
C LYS A 270 7.96 41.28 -2.77
N ALA A 271 8.22 40.12 -3.33
CA ALA A 271 7.46 39.54 -4.44
C ALA A 271 6.02 39.14 -4.02
N ALA A 272 5.85 38.54 -2.82
CA ALA A 272 4.56 38.12 -2.30
C ALA A 272 3.58 39.28 -2.07
N VAL A 273 4.08 40.41 -1.58
CA VAL A 273 3.29 41.65 -1.38
C VAL A 273 2.80 42.22 -2.73
N GLN A 274 3.58 42.07 -3.80
CA GLN A 274 3.19 42.44 -5.16
C GLN A 274 2.16 41.47 -5.78
N GLY A 275 1.83 40.36 -5.09
CA GLY A 275 0.83 39.40 -5.55
C GLY A 275 1.40 38.19 -6.28
N TYR A 276 2.72 37.99 -6.33
CA TYR A 276 3.31 36.82 -7.01
C TYR A 276 3.04 35.54 -6.21
N ALA A 277 2.21 34.66 -6.76
CA ALA A 277 1.67 33.49 -6.05
C ALA A 277 2.77 32.52 -5.58
N LYS A 278 3.77 32.24 -6.42
CA LYS A 278 4.90 31.38 -6.03
C LYS A 278 5.68 31.94 -4.85
N ALA A 279 5.91 33.26 -4.81
CA ALA A 279 6.58 33.92 -3.70
C ALA A 279 5.71 33.91 -2.43
N GLN A 280 4.38 33.94 -2.57
CA GLN A 280 3.47 33.79 -1.43
C GLN A 280 3.58 32.40 -0.81
N CYS A 281 3.66 31.34 -1.65
CA CYS A 281 3.92 29.99 -1.17
C CYS A 281 5.29 29.86 -0.51
N ALA A 282 6.35 30.36 -1.15
CA ALA A 282 7.70 30.31 -0.59
C ALA A 282 7.81 31.06 0.76
N LEU A 283 7.21 32.24 0.85
CA LEU A 283 7.17 33.00 2.12
C LEU A 283 6.39 32.26 3.20
N ALA A 284 5.29 31.59 2.82
CA ALA A 284 4.53 30.78 3.76
C ALA A 284 5.36 29.59 4.26
N ASN A 285 6.14 28.94 3.38
CA ASN A 285 7.08 27.87 3.74
C ASN A 285 8.11 28.40 4.75
N CYS A 286 8.72 29.58 4.50
CA CYS A 286 9.68 30.18 5.44
C CYS A 286 9.07 30.33 6.85
N TYR A 287 7.83 30.81 6.97
CA TYR A 287 7.13 30.90 8.27
C TYR A 287 6.79 29.54 8.88
N TYR A 288 6.57 28.52 8.06
CA TYR A 288 6.27 27.18 8.53
C TYR A 288 7.52 26.43 9.03
N THR A 289 8.64 26.54 8.30
CA THR A 289 9.91 25.82 8.60
C THR A 289 10.88 26.60 9.49
N SER A 290 10.66 27.88 9.74
CA SER A 290 11.61 28.81 10.43
C SER A 290 12.86 29.15 9.60
N GLU A 291 12.75 29.16 8.29
CA GLU A 291 13.85 29.52 7.39
C GLU A 291 13.89 31.02 7.19
N GLY A 292 14.89 31.66 7.77
CA GLY A 292 15.10 33.11 7.68
C GLY A 292 14.08 34.01 8.41
N VAL A 293 13.04 33.44 9.01
CA VAL A 293 12.03 34.12 9.83
C VAL A 293 11.62 33.23 11.00
N GLU A 294 11.05 33.82 12.07
CA GLU A 294 10.47 33.03 13.15
C GLU A 294 9.19 32.32 12.69
N ILE A 295 8.93 31.12 13.26
CA ILE A 295 7.71 30.35 12.99
C ILE A 295 6.49 31.19 13.32
N ASP A 296 5.58 31.34 12.37
CA ASP A 296 4.28 31.96 12.55
C ASP A 296 3.20 31.27 11.70
N GLU A 297 2.49 30.33 12.32
CA GLU A 297 1.42 29.58 11.65
C GLU A 297 0.29 30.47 11.10
N LYS A 298 0.05 31.65 11.69
CA LYS A 298 -0.98 32.59 11.20
C LYS A 298 -0.53 33.29 9.92
N GLU A 299 0.74 33.66 9.84
CA GLU A 299 1.30 34.22 8.61
C GLU A 299 1.42 33.10 7.56
N THR A 300 1.79 31.87 7.93
CA THR A 300 1.83 30.70 7.05
C THR A 300 0.51 30.52 6.30
N ILE A 301 -0.59 30.33 7.03
CA ILE A 301 -1.90 30.09 6.37
C ILE A 301 -2.40 31.33 5.62
N LYS A 302 -2.10 32.52 6.07
CA LYS A 302 -2.48 33.76 5.41
C LYS A 302 -1.86 33.87 4.01
N TRP A 303 -0.59 33.50 3.86
CA TRP A 303 0.10 33.57 2.60
C TRP A 303 -0.28 32.41 1.66
N TYR A 304 -0.41 31.17 2.16
CA TYR A 304 -0.95 30.07 1.36
C TYR A 304 -2.36 30.37 0.85
N ARG A 305 -3.23 30.98 1.69
CA ARG A 305 -4.56 31.35 1.27
C ARG A 305 -4.55 32.35 0.12
N LYS A 306 -3.68 33.36 0.16
CA LYS A 306 -3.55 34.32 -0.93
C LYS A 306 -3.12 33.68 -2.24
N ALA A 307 -2.15 32.75 -2.20
CA ALA A 307 -1.74 32.01 -3.38
C ALA A 307 -2.87 31.11 -3.91
N ALA A 308 -3.54 30.38 -3.01
CA ALA A 308 -4.64 29.48 -3.35
C ALA A 308 -5.84 30.22 -3.99
N GLU A 309 -6.19 31.40 -3.48
CA GLU A 309 -7.27 32.25 -4.01
C GLU A 309 -6.97 32.81 -5.40
N GLN A 310 -5.69 32.92 -5.76
CA GLN A 310 -5.25 33.26 -7.11
C GLN A 310 -5.26 32.07 -8.07
N GLY A 311 -5.58 30.85 -7.56
CA GLY A 311 -5.62 29.63 -8.37
C GLY A 311 -4.29 28.87 -8.43
N ASP A 312 -3.29 29.28 -7.66
CA ASP A 312 -2.01 28.56 -7.61
C ASP A 312 -2.19 27.16 -7.03
N ALA A 313 -1.79 26.13 -7.77
CA ALA A 313 -2.05 24.74 -7.42
C ALA A 313 -1.25 24.30 -6.18
N GLU A 314 -0.01 24.76 -6.03
CA GLU A 314 0.82 24.51 -4.85
C GLU A 314 0.19 25.19 -3.62
N GLY A 315 -0.20 26.47 -3.74
CA GLY A 315 -0.88 27.22 -2.68
C GLY A 315 -2.19 26.56 -2.25
N GLN A 316 -2.94 26.01 -3.19
CA GLN A 316 -4.18 25.27 -2.89
C GLN A 316 -3.89 23.95 -2.15
N TYR A 317 -2.86 23.21 -2.56
CA TYR A 317 -2.43 21.99 -1.89
C TYR A 317 -1.99 22.29 -0.46
N GLN A 318 -1.10 23.24 -0.27
CA GLN A 318 -0.57 23.63 1.05
C GLN A 318 -1.66 24.20 1.98
N LEU A 319 -2.62 24.95 1.44
CA LEU A 319 -3.79 25.40 2.22
C LEU A 319 -4.67 24.21 2.64
N GLY A 320 -4.78 23.20 1.79
CA GLY A 320 -5.43 21.94 2.12
C GLY A 320 -4.74 21.25 3.30
N ASP A 321 -3.41 21.16 3.28
CA ASP A 321 -2.59 20.61 4.38
C ASP A 321 -2.77 21.41 5.68
N CYS A 322 -2.82 22.75 5.61
CA CYS A 322 -3.11 23.57 6.80
C CYS A 322 -4.44 23.21 7.46
N TYR A 323 -5.50 22.99 6.67
CA TYR A 323 -6.77 22.56 7.22
C TYR A 323 -6.77 21.10 7.69
N TYR A 324 -6.02 20.22 7.03
CA TYR A 324 -5.95 18.80 7.37
C TYR A 324 -5.20 18.57 8.69
N TYR A 325 -4.09 19.27 8.91
CA TYR A 325 -3.26 19.14 10.12
C TYR A 325 -3.62 20.16 11.22
N GLY A 326 -4.38 21.19 10.90
CA GLY A 326 -4.72 22.27 11.84
C GLY A 326 -3.61 23.29 12.05
N VAL A 327 -2.83 23.60 11.00
CA VAL A 327 -1.72 24.57 11.07
C VAL A 327 -2.26 26.00 10.94
N GLY A 328 -2.19 26.78 12.00
CA GLY A 328 -2.67 28.16 12.06
C GLY A 328 -4.20 28.34 11.96
N VAL A 329 -4.93 27.23 11.90
CA VAL A 329 -6.41 27.15 11.87
C VAL A 329 -6.89 25.89 12.57
N ASP A 330 -8.17 25.86 12.96
CA ASP A 330 -8.78 24.63 13.44
C ASP A 330 -8.81 23.58 12.32
N LYS A 331 -8.46 22.34 12.69
CA LYS A 331 -8.54 21.20 11.78
C LYS A 331 -9.93 21.10 11.14
N ASN A 332 -9.98 20.95 9.81
CA ASN A 332 -11.23 20.81 9.07
C ASN A 332 -11.02 19.99 7.80
N ASP A 333 -11.32 18.70 7.88
CA ASP A 333 -11.09 17.74 6.79
C ASP A 333 -11.95 18.06 5.54
N GLU A 334 -13.16 18.63 5.70
CA GLU A 334 -14.03 19.01 4.57
C GLU A 334 -13.39 20.15 3.74
N LYS A 335 -12.86 21.19 4.43
CA LYS A 335 -12.14 22.26 3.74
C LYS A 335 -10.83 21.79 3.13
N ALA A 336 -10.12 20.88 3.81
CA ALA A 336 -8.90 20.28 3.26
C ALA A 336 -9.19 19.61 1.91
N VAL A 337 -10.22 18.76 1.87
CA VAL A 337 -10.66 18.08 0.63
C VAL A 337 -11.10 19.07 -0.46
N GLU A 338 -11.78 20.16 -0.11
CA GLU A 338 -12.16 21.19 -1.08
C GLU A 338 -10.93 21.78 -1.78
N TRP A 339 -9.89 22.12 -1.03
CA TRP A 339 -8.66 22.69 -1.57
C TRP A 339 -7.79 21.65 -2.29
N TYR A 340 -7.65 20.43 -1.76
CA TYR A 340 -6.98 19.33 -2.46
C TYR A 340 -7.62 19.04 -3.82
N ARG A 341 -8.96 19.07 -3.90
CA ARG A 341 -9.69 18.87 -5.16
C ARG A 341 -9.33 19.92 -6.20
N LYS A 342 -9.31 21.21 -5.81
CA LYS A 342 -8.94 22.31 -6.71
C LYS A 342 -7.51 22.13 -7.26
N ALA A 343 -6.56 21.79 -6.41
CA ALA A 343 -5.18 21.52 -6.81
C ALA A 343 -5.08 20.25 -7.68
N ALA A 344 -5.74 19.17 -7.29
CA ALA A 344 -5.75 17.89 -8.01
C ALA A 344 -6.36 18.00 -9.42
N GLU A 345 -7.39 18.80 -9.59
CA GLU A 345 -8.01 19.09 -10.89
C GLU A 345 -7.08 19.88 -11.82
N GLN A 346 -6.16 20.65 -11.28
CA GLN A 346 -5.06 21.30 -12.02
C GLN A 346 -3.87 20.38 -12.32
N GLY A 347 -3.92 19.12 -11.85
CA GLY A 347 -2.87 18.14 -12.09
C GLY A 347 -1.80 18.07 -11.00
N HIS A 348 -1.97 18.75 -9.86
CA HIS A 348 -1.00 18.69 -8.77
C HIS A 348 -0.93 17.27 -8.20
N ASP A 349 0.22 16.64 -8.30
CA ASP A 349 0.46 15.22 -8.01
C ASP A 349 0.19 14.82 -6.56
N SER A 350 0.76 15.55 -5.60
CA SER A 350 0.56 15.31 -4.17
C SER A 350 -0.89 15.53 -3.75
N ALA A 351 -1.56 16.57 -4.30
CA ALA A 351 -2.97 16.80 -4.04
C ALA A 351 -3.87 15.67 -4.56
N GLN A 352 -3.53 15.09 -5.71
CA GLN A 352 -4.25 13.91 -6.23
C GLN A 352 -4.11 12.71 -5.28
N TYR A 353 -2.91 12.46 -4.76
CA TYR A 353 -2.69 11.40 -3.79
C TYR A 353 -3.47 11.65 -2.48
N PHE A 354 -3.36 12.85 -1.90
CA PHE A 354 -4.06 13.16 -0.65
C PHE A 354 -5.59 13.14 -0.81
N LEU A 355 -6.10 13.61 -1.94
CA LEU A 355 -7.54 13.51 -2.26
C LEU A 355 -7.98 12.03 -2.37
N GLY A 356 -7.18 11.19 -3.02
CA GLY A 356 -7.41 9.75 -3.08
C GLY A 356 -7.45 9.11 -1.69
N ARG A 357 -6.53 9.49 -0.81
CA ARG A 357 -6.49 9.03 0.60
C ARG A 357 -7.72 9.48 1.39
N CYS A 358 -8.16 10.72 1.21
CA CYS A 358 -9.38 11.22 1.84
C CYS A 358 -10.62 10.41 1.41
N TYR A 359 -10.76 10.07 0.14
CA TYR A 359 -11.84 9.21 -0.34
C TYR A 359 -11.73 7.76 0.18
N ASN A 360 -10.51 7.24 0.37
CA ASN A 360 -10.33 5.90 0.94
C ASN A 360 -10.76 5.83 2.40
N ASN A 361 -10.38 6.83 3.19
CA ASN A 361 -10.60 6.83 4.63
C ASN A 361 -11.98 7.38 5.01
N GLY A 362 -12.61 8.19 4.16
CA GLY A 362 -13.82 8.95 4.47
C GLY A 362 -13.52 10.21 5.29
N GLU A 363 -12.36 10.84 5.09
CA GLU A 363 -11.92 12.05 5.78
C GLU A 363 -12.41 13.29 5.02
N GLY A 364 -13.33 14.04 5.60
CA GLY A 364 -13.95 15.22 4.97
C GLY A 364 -14.83 14.96 3.74
N VAL A 365 -14.99 13.70 3.34
CA VAL A 365 -15.84 13.24 2.24
C VAL A 365 -16.41 11.85 2.56
N GLU A 366 -17.51 11.47 1.93
CA GLU A 366 -18.00 10.10 1.99
C GLU A 366 -16.98 9.14 1.37
N LYS A 367 -16.77 8.01 2.04
CA LYS A 367 -15.85 6.98 1.60
C LYS A 367 -16.25 6.43 0.22
N ASP A 368 -15.35 6.55 -0.75
CA ASP A 368 -15.55 6.10 -2.12
C ASP A 368 -14.27 5.46 -2.68
N PRO A 369 -14.12 4.13 -2.56
CA PRO A 369 -12.92 3.43 -3.03
C PRO A 369 -12.64 3.60 -4.54
N LYS A 370 -13.68 3.81 -5.36
CA LYS A 370 -13.50 4.03 -6.80
C LYS A 370 -12.83 5.36 -7.09
N LYS A 371 -13.32 6.43 -6.43
CA LYS A 371 -12.69 7.74 -6.55
C LYS A 371 -11.30 7.75 -5.93
N ALA A 372 -11.10 7.01 -4.82
CA ALA A 372 -9.79 6.86 -4.21
C ALA A 372 -8.78 6.26 -5.21
N ALA A 373 -9.11 5.13 -5.82
CA ALA A 373 -8.25 4.48 -6.82
C ALA A 373 -7.99 5.37 -8.04
N MET A 374 -9.04 6.04 -8.57
CA MET A 374 -8.92 6.95 -9.72
C MET A 374 -7.95 8.12 -9.46
N TRP A 375 -8.02 8.75 -8.28
CA TRP A 375 -7.13 9.86 -7.97
C TRP A 375 -5.71 9.39 -7.67
N CYS A 376 -5.57 8.25 -6.98
CA CYS A 376 -4.26 7.63 -6.76
C CYS A 376 -3.61 7.16 -8.07
N GLU A 377 -4.39 6.69 -9.07
CA GLU A 377 -3.88 6.32 -10.39
C GLU A 377 -3.25 7.52 -11.09
N LYS A 378 -3.92 8.67 -11.09
CA LYS A 378 -3.36 9.91 -11.67
C LYS A 378 -2.05 10.34 -11.00
N ALA A 379 -1.98 10.27 -9.67
CA ALA A 379 -0.75 10.58 -8.93
C ALA A 379 0.36 9.54 -9.21
N ALA A 380 0.00 8.27 -9.31
CA ALA A 380 0.92 7.17 -9.61
C ALA A 380 1.51 7.27 -11.03
N GLU A 381 0.69 7.69 -12.01
CA GLU A 381 1.14 7.96 -13.38
C GLU A 381 2.13 9.14 -13.46
N GLN A 382 2.01 10.11 -12.57
CA GLN A 382 2.98 11.21 -12.42
C GLN A 382 4.26 10.81 -11.66
N GLY A 383 4.34 9.56 -11.18
CA GLY A 383 5.56 9.03 -10.58
C GLY A 383 5.60 9.05 -9.06
N ILE A 384 4.55 9.46 -8.36
CA ILE A 384 4.52 9.50 -6.88
C ILE A 384 4.57 8.08 -6.32
N ALA A 385 5.71 7.71 -5.71
CA ALA A 385 5.97 6.35 -5.22
C ALA A 385 4.93 5.87 -4.19
N VAL A 386 4.49 6.73 -3.28
CA VAL A 386 3.47 6.39 -2.29
C VAL A 386 2.11 6.11 -2.95
N ALA A 387 1.76 6.87 -3.99
CA ALA A 387 0.53 6.65 -4.76
C ALA A 387 0.61 5.35 -5.58
N GLN A 388 1.77 5.03 -6.15
CA GLN A 388 2.01 3.76 -6.85
C GLN A 388 1.87 2.57 -5.90
N TYR A 389 2.45 2.64 -4.70
CA TYR A 389 2.27 1.61 -3.68
C TYR A 389 0.78 1.44 -3.31
N TYR A 390 0.11 2.56 -3.01
CA TYR A 390 -1.31 2.52 -2.66
C TYR A 390 -2.19 1.94 -3.78
N LEU A 391 -1.93 2.30 -5.03
CA LEU A 391 -2.63 1.75 -6.18
C LEU A 391 -2.37 0.24 -6.34
N GLY A 392 -1.15 -0.21 -6.06
CA GLY A 392 -0.82 -1.63 -5.94
C GLY A 392 -1.70 -2.34 -4.92
N CYS A 393 -1.85 -1.78 -3.72
CA CYS A 393 -2.77 -2.31 -2.69
C CYS A 393 -4.24 -2.34 -3.16
N CYS A 394 -4.67 -1.31 -3.92
CA CYS A 394 -6.03 -1.30 -4.49
C CYS A 394 -6.25 -2.48 -5.46
N TYR A 395 -5.29 -2.78 -6.33
CA TYR A 395 -5.36 -3.92 -7.24
C TYR A 395 -5.24 -5.26 -6.52
N GLU A 396 -4.43 -5.36 -5.48
CA GLU A 396 -4.29 -6.57 -4.66
C GLU A 396 -5.59 -6.93 -3.94
N ASP A 397 -6.22 -5.94 -3.32
CA ASP A 397 -7.46 -6.15 -2.55
C ASP A 397 -8.73 -6.12 -3.42
N GLY A 398 -8.68 -5.55 -4.64
CA GLY A 398 -9.86 -5.25 -5.45
C GLY A 398 -10.68 -4.08 -4.92
N LYS A 399 -10.04 -3.12 -4.22
CA LYS A 399 -10.69 -1.94 -3.66
C LYS A 399 -10.79 -0.80 -4.68
N GLY A 400 -11.99 -0.54 -5.17
CA GLY A 400 -12.25 0.50 -6.17
C GLY A 400 -11.88 0.12 -7.62
N VAL A 401 -11.11 -0.94 -7.79
CA VAL A 401 -10.69 -1.52 -9.06
C VAL A 401 -10.94 -3.04 -9.05
N THR A 402 -10.94 -3.68 -10.19
CA THR A 402 -10.98 -5.16 -10.24
C THR A 402 -9.68 -5.72 -9.71
N LYS A 403 -9.76 -6.74 -8.83
CA LYS A 403 -8.58 -7.42 -8.29
C LYS A 403 -7.69 -7.97 -9.40
N ASP A 404 -6.41 -7.60 -9.37
CA ASP A 404 -5.41 -8.00 -10.37
C ASP A 404 -4.00 -7.97 -9.74
N LEU A 405 -3.51 -9.15 -9.35
CA LEU A 405 -2.22 -9.29 -8.68
C LEU A 405 -1.03 -8.95 -9.58
N ALA A 406 -1.16 -9.15 -10.90
CA ALA A 406 -0.09 -8.81 -11.83
C ALA A 406 0.08 -7.29 -11.95
N ARG A 407 -1.03 -6.56 -12.08
CA ARG A 407 -1.01 -5.10 -12.03
C ARG A 407 -0.56 -4.56 -10.68
N ALA A 408 -0.96 -5.19 -9.58
CA ALA A 408 -0.47 -4.82 -8.25
C ALA A 408 1.07 -4.90 -8.21
N ALA A 409 1.65 -6.02 -8.68
CA ALA A 409 3.10 -6.20 -8.73
C ALA A 409 3.82 -5.19 -9.64
N GLU A 410 3.22 -4.81 -10.78
CA GLU A 410 3.77 -3.77 -11.65
C GLU A 410 3.87 -2.41 -10.93
N TRP A 411 2.83 -2.01 -10.20
CA TRP A 411 2.83 -0.76 -9.45
C TRP A 411 3.75 -0.83 -8.23
N TYR A 412 3.76 -1.95 -7.50
CA TYR A 412 4.73 -2.17 -6.42
C TYR A 412 6.17 -2.08 -6.92
N ARG A 413 6.47 -2.62 -8.11
CA ARG A 413 7.82 -2.54 -8.69
C ARG A 413 8.23 -1.10 -8.97
N LYS A 414 7.36 -0.30 -9.60
CA LYS A 414 7.64 1.12 -9.87
C LYS A 414 7.93 1.89 -8.58
N ALA A 415 7.14 1.67 -7.54
CA ALA A 415 7.36 2.30 -6.24
C ALA A 415 8.63 1.80 -5.54
N ALA A 416 8.88 0.48 -5.61
CA ALA A 416 10.04 -0.17 -4.99
C ALA A 416 11.37 0.28 -5.62
N GLU A 417 11.39 0.47 -6.94
CA GLU A 417 12.55 0.99 -7.68
C GLU A 417 12.87 2.45 -7.31
N GLN A 418 11.88 3.21 -6.88
CA GLN A 418 12.06 4.56 -6.31
C GLN A 418 12.47 4.54 -4.84
N GLY A 419 12.63 3.36 -4.23
CA GLY A 419 13.07 3.22 -2.85
C GLY A 419 11.95 3.16 -1.81
N ASN A 420 10.67 3.10 -2.20
CA ASN A 420 9.59 2.96 -1.22
C ASN A 420 9.68 1.60 -0.49
N ALA A 421 9.95 1.62 0.82
CA ALA A 421 10.19 0.43 1.63
C ALA A 421 8.96 -0.48 1.75
N ASP A 422 7.75 0.09 1.84
CA ASP A 422 6.51 -0.69 1.92
C ASP A 422 6.22 -1.41 0.60
N ALA A 423 6.47 -0.74 -0.53
CA ALA A 423 6.37 -1.36 -1.84
C ALA A 423 7.42 -2.46 -2.06
N GLN A 424 8.64 -2.29 -1.56
CA GLN A 424 9.67 -3.33 -1.60
C GLN A 424 9.24 -4.55 -0.78
N CYS A 425 8.66 -4.34 0.40
CA CYS A 425 8.11 -5.42 1.22
C CYS A 425 6.96 -6.15 0.49
N ALA A 426 5.99 -5.39 -0.03
CA ALA A 426 4.85 -5.94 -0.79
C ALA A 426 5.29 -6.71 -2.04
N LEU A 427 6.29 -6.22 -2.76
CA LEU A 427 6.86 -6.92 -3.90
C LEU A 427 7.59 -8.21 -3.48
N GLY A 428 8.25 -8.20 -2.31
CA GLY A 428 8.78 -9.40 -1.67
C GLY A 428 7.70 -10.44 -1.41
N HIS A 429 6.57 -10.04 -0.85
CA HIS A 429 5.40 -10.92 -0.63
C HIS A 429 4.86 -11.47 -1.97
N TYR A 430 4.76 -10.63 -3.00
CA TYR A 430 4.32 -11.08 -4.30
C TYR A 430 5.20 -12.22 -4.85
N TYR A 431 6.53 -12.05 -4.85
CA TYR A 431 7.45 -13.09 -5.31
C TYR A 431 7.43 -14.33 -4.41
N TYR A 432 7.22 -14.17 -3.12
CA TYR A 432 7.17 -15.30 -2.17
C TYR A 432 5.94 -16.18 -2.36
N TYR A 433 4.76 -15.58 -2.58
CA TYR A 433 3.49 -16.32 -2.60
C TYR A 433 2.94 -16.62 -4.00
N PHE A 434 3.31 -15.84 -5.01
CA PHE A 434 2.70 -15.87 -6.35
C PHE A 434 3.72 -16.02 -7.49
N GLY A 435 4.99 -16.19 -7.19
CA GLY A 435 6.05 -16.41 -8.19
C GLY A 435 5.85 -17.69 -8.97
N GLU A 436 6.15 -17.68 -10.28
CA GLU A 436 6.01 -18.83 -11.18
C GLU A 436 7.19 -19.80 -11.07
N ASP A 437 8.41 -19.29 -10.84
CA ASP A 437 9.64 -20.08 -10.61
C ASP A 437 10.04 -19.99 -9.14
N VAL A 438 9.70 -21.04 -8.38
CA VAL A 438 9.84 -21.09 -6.91
C VAL A 438 11.26 -20.74 -6.42
N LYS A 439 12.33 -21.18 -7.10
CA LYS A 439 13.70 -20.92 -6.65
C LYS A 439 14.18 -19.51 -6.98
N GLU A 440 13.92 -19.04 -8.20
CA GLU A 440 14.32 -17.72 -8.66
C GLU A 440 13.51 -16.64 -7.94
N ASP A 441 12.22 -16.89 -7.74
CA ASP A 441 11.31 -15.93 -7.14
C ASP A 441 11.50 -15.81 -5.64
N PHE A 442 11.88 -16.89 -4.92
CA PHE A 442 12.31 -16.79 -3.52
C PHE A 442 13.61 -15.98 -3.36
N GLY A 443 14.54 -16.08 -4.32
CA GLY A 443 15.74 -15.24 -4.35
C GLY A 443 15.39 -13.76 -4.51
N LYS A 444 14.47 -13.44 -5.42
CA LYS A 444 13.94 -12.08 -5.61
C LYS A 444 13.17 -11.58 -4.38
N ALA A 445 12.34 -12.44 -3.78
CA ALA A 445 11.63 -12.10 -2.55
C ALA A 445 12.59 -11.68 -1.44
N ALA A 446 13.60 -12.51 -1.16
CA ALA A 446 14.62 -12.23 -0.13
C ALA A 446 15.44 -10.96 -0.45
N GLU A 447 15.72 -10.68 -1.72
CA GLU A 447 16.40 -9.45 -2.15
C GLU A 447 15.55 -8.20 -1.86
N TRP A 448 14.26 -8.23 -2.19
CA TRP A 448 13.37 -7.11 -1.95
C TRP A 448 13.08 -6.91 -0.46
N TYR A 449 12.88 -8.00 0.30
CA TYR A 449 12.80 -7.90 1.76
C TYR A 449 14.06 -7.29 2.37
N ARG A 450 15.25 -7.63 1.85
CA ARG A 450 16.50 -7.04 2.33
C ARG A 450 16.55 -5.55 2.11
N LYS A 451 16.20 -5.08 0.90
CA LYS A 451 16.17 -3.64 0.60
C LYS A 451 15.23 -2.88 1.54
N ALA A 452 14.02 -3.41 1.77
CA ALA A 452 13.08 -2.82 2.71
C ALA A 452 13.56 -2.87 4.17
N ALA A 453 14.12 -4.01 4.58
CA ALA A 453 14.63 -4.25 5.93
C ALA A 453 15.80 -3.33 6.29
N GLU A 454 16.69 -3.07 5.35
CA GLU A 454 17.83 -2.14 5.50
C GLU A 454 17.34 -0.68 5.67
N GLN A 455 16.22 -0.33 5.08
CA GLN A 455 15.55 0.96 5.29
C GLN A 455 14.76 1.04 6.61
N GLY A 456 14.70 -0.07 7.36
CA GLY A 456 14.04 -0.10 8.66
C GLY A 456 12.61 -0.62 8.66
N ASN A 457 12.05 -1.07 7.52
CA ASN A 457 10.71 -1.64 7.50
C ASN A 457 10.64 -2.90 8.38
N ALA A 458 9.85 -2.84 9.45
CA ALA A 458 9.80 -3.88 10.48
C ALA A 458 9.17 -5.21 9.98
N GLU A 459 8.22 -5.12 9.07
CA GLU A 459 7.61 -6.31 8.45
C GLU A 459 8.64 -7.04 7.57
N ALA A 460 9.33 -6.31 6.70
CA ALA A 460 10.38 -6.87 5.87
C ALA A 460 11.55 -7.43 6.68
N GLN A 461 11.91 -6.83 7.83
CA GLN A 461 12.90 -7.37 8.74
C GLN A 461 12.46 -8.72 9.31
N CYS A 462 11.18 -8.85 9.68
CA CYS A 462 10.62 -10.12 10.15
C CYS A 462 10.61 -11.19 9.04
N GLU A 463 10.14 -10.85 7.85
CA GLU A 463 10.10 -11.78 6.71
C GLU A 463 11.51 -12.19 6.24
N LEU A 464 12.45 -11.26 6.22
CA LEU A 464 13.85 -11.58 5.91
C LEU A 464 14.46 -12.51 6.99
N GLY A 465 14.11 -12.30 8.25
CA GLY A 465 14.47 -13.21 9.33
C GLY A 465 13.93 -14.62 9.08
N SER A 466 12.68 -14.75 8.66
CA SER A 466 12.07 -16.02 8.28
C SER A 466 12.77 -16.68 7.08
N CYS A 467 13.11 -15.88 6.07
CA CYS A 467 13.90 -16.39 4.93
C CYS A 467 15.24 -17.00 5.37
N TYR A 468 15.95 -16.37 6.32
CA TYR A 468 17.20 -16.90 6.86
C TYR A 468 17.00 -18.10 7.79
N GLU A 469 15.90 -18.17 8.56
CA GLU A 469 15.56 -19.32 9.43
C GLU A 469 15.28 -20.57 8.60
N ASP A 470 14.54 -20.42 7.49
CA ASP A 470 14.09 -21.53 6.67
C ASP A 470 15.00 -21.81 5.44
N GLY A 471 16.03 -21.00 5.19
CA GLY A 471 16.90 -21.08 4.01
C GLY A 471 16.17 -20.78 2.69
N ILE A 472 15.13 -19.94 2.72
CA ILE A 472 14.30 -19.62 1.55
C ILE A 472 14.86 -18.40 0.81
N GLY A 473 15.36 -18.61 -0.40
CA GLY A 473 15.95 -17.56 -1.25
C GLY A 473 17.29 -17.02 -0.77
N VAL A 474 17.77 -17.47 0.40
CA VAL A 474 19.06 -17.16 1.00
C VAL A 474 19.67 -18.41 1.61
N MET A 475 20.97 -18.39 1.92
CA MET A 475 21.58 -19.47 2.69
C MET A 475 21.04 -19.43 4.13
N GLU A 476 20.59 -20.58 4.62
CA GLU A 476 20.10 -20.76 5.99
C GLU A 476 21.12 -20.24 7.02
N SER A 477 20.67 -19.43 7.94
CA SER A 477 21.47 -18.86 9.01
C SER A 477 20.58 -18.41 10.18
N GLU A 478 20.41 -19.28 11.15
CA GLU A 478 19.64 -18.99 12.37
C GLU A 478 20.15 -17.74 13.10
N GLU A 479 21.49 -17.55 13.15
CA GLU A 479 22.08 -16.38 13.80
C GLU A 479 21.71 -15.08 13.10
N THR A 480 21.68 -15.09 11.77
CA THR A 480 21.27 -13.93 10.97
C THR A 480 19.76 -13.67 11.11
N ALA A 481 18.96 -14.74 11.13
CA ALA A 481 17.51 -14.65 11.36
C ALA A 481 17.20 -13.92 12.67
N ILE A 482 17.86 -14.29 13.76
CA ILE A 482 17.69 -13.64 15.08
C ILE A 482 18.05 -12.15 15.05
N GLN A 483 19.10 -11.78 14.35
CA GLN A 483 19.47 -10.37 14.25
C GLN A 483 18.37 -9.53 13.58
N TRP A 484 17.75 -10.08 12.56
CA TRP A 484 16.63 -9.42 11.87
C TRP A 484 15.37 -9.43 12.72
N TYR A 485 15.02 -10.55 13.35
CA TYR A 485 13.90 -10.61 14.31
C TYR A 485 14.07 -9.61 15.46
N GLN A 486 15.29 -9.46 15.98
CA GLN A 486 15.57 -8.50 17.05
C GLN A 486 15.33 -7.05 16.62
N LYS A 487 15.73 -6.69 15.38
CA LYS A 487 15.48 -5.35 14.83
C LYS A 487 13.98 -5.09 14.69
N ALA A 488 13.24 -6.04 14.11
CA ALA A 488 11.80 -5.96 13.94
C ALA A 488 11.04 -5.91 15.29
N ALA A 489 11.43 -6.80 16.22
CA ALA A 489 10.82 -6.88 17.55
C ALA A 489 11.01 -5.61 18.38
N ASN A 490 12.16 -4.94 18.25
CA ASN A 490 12.41 -3.64 18.87
C ASN A 490 11.53 -2.52 18.32
N GLN A 491 11.02 -2.67 17.11
CA GLN A 491 10.03 -1.78 16.50
C GLN A 491 8.59 -2.20 16.80
N ASN A 492 8.38 -3.10 17.77
CA ASN A 492 7.09 -3.65 18.16
C ASN A 492 6.40 -4.50 17.08
N ASN A 493 7.13 -5.05 16.11
CA ASN A 493 6.57 -6.06 15.23
C ASN A 493 6.20 -7.31 16.02
N VAL A 494 4.91 -7.59 16.11
CA VAL A 494 4.34 -8.63 16.98
C VAL A 494 4.79 -10.03 16.56
N LEU A 495 4.83 -10.29 15.24
CA LEU A 495 5.27 -11.58 14.71
C LEU A 495 6.76 -11.84 15.02
N ALA A 496 7.60 -10.82 14.88
CA ALA A 496 9.01 -10.93 15.22
C ALA A 496 9.24 -11.15 16.74
N GLN A 497 8.45 -10.51 17.60
CA GLN A 497 8.46 -10.75 19.04
C GLN A 497 8.10 -12.20 19.36
N HIS A 498 7.07 -12.75 18.71
CA HIS A 498 6.69 -14.15 18.83
C HIS A 498 7.81 -15.10 18.36
N ARG A 499 8.34 -14.88 17.15
CA ARG A 499 9.44 -15.66 16.57
C ARG A 499 10.66 -15.67 17.48
N LEU A 500 11.03 -14.49 17.98
CA LEU A 500 12.17 -14.34 18.89
C LEU A 500 11.95 -15.08 20.23
N GLY A 501 10.73 -15.06 20.77
CA GLY A 501 10.32 -15.87 21.92
C GLY A 501 10.56 -17.36 21.69
N ARG A 502 10.14 -17.87 20.54
CA ARG A 502 10.36 -19.27 20.13
C ARG A 502 11.84 -19.60 19.97
N CYS A 503 12.61 -18.71 19.36
CA CYS A 503 14.04 -18.90 19.21
C CYS A 503 14.75 -19.08 20.56
N TYR A 504 14.45 -18.25 21.55
CA TYR A 504 14.97 -18.41 22.91
C TYR A 504 14.40 -19.64 23.64
N GLU A 505 13.15 -20.04 23.40
CA GLU A 505 12.53 -21.24 23.98
C GLU A 505 13.22 -22.51 23.48
N CYS A 506 13.47 -22.61 22.18
CA CYS A 506 14.01 -23.81 21.53
C CYS A 506 15.55 -23.82 21.51
N GLY A 507 16.21 -22.65 21.56
CA GLY A 507 17.64 -22.49 21.35
C GLY A 507 18.04 -22.46 19.88
N ILE A 508 17.15 -21.88 19.00
CA ILE A 508 17.38 -21.73 17.56
C ILE A 508 18.26 -20.49 17.37
N GLY A 509 19.48 -20.64 16.84
CA GLY A 509 20.44 -19.58 16.58
C GLY A 509 20.91 -18.78 17.81
N VAL A 510 20.42 -19.13 19.00
CA VAL A 510 20.82 -18.55 20.30
C VAL A 510 20.87 -19.63 21.36
N THR A 511 21.60 -19.37 22.46
CA THR A 511 21.51 -20.24 23.63
C THR A 511 20.11 -20.19 24.21
N LYS A 512 19.54 -21.38 24.46
CA LYS A 512 18.21 -21.52 25.08
C LYS A 512 18.14 -20.73 26.39
N ASP A 513 17.15 -19.85 26.48
CA ASP A 513 16.92 -18.97 27.64
C ASP A 513 15.38 -18.75 27.82
N LEU A 514 14.83 -19.55 28.74
CA LEU A 514 13.39 -19.50 29.01
C LEU A 514 12.92 -18.18 29.64
N GLY A 515 13.81 -17.45 30.33
CA GLY A 515 13.50 -16.13 30.87
C GLY A 515 13.28 -15.11 29.75
N LYS A 516 14.24 -15.03 28.81
CA LYS A 516 14.08 -14.17 27.62
C LYS A 516 12.92 -14.60 26.73
N ALA A 517 12.70 -15.92 26.59
CA ALA A 517 11.54 -16.43 25.87
C ALA A 517 10.22 -15.88 26.48
N ALA A 518 10.08 -15.97 27.81
CA ALA A 518 8.93 -15.42 28.51
C ALA A 518 8.76 -13.92 28.32
N GLU A 519 9.83 -13.14 28.36
CA GLU A 519 9.81 -11.69 28.14
C GLU A 519 9.32 -11.32 26.73
N TRP A 520 9.80 -12.02 25.68
CA TRP A 520 9.38 -11.74 24.31
C TRP A 520 7.98 -12.22 24.04
N HIS A 521 7.58 -13.42 24.53
CA HIS A 521 6.18 -13.86 24.45
C HIS A 521 5.25 -12.91 25.21
N GLN A 522 5.68 -12.35 26.35
CA GLN A 522 4.86 -11.38 27.07
C GLN A 522 4.62 -10.12 26.24
N LYS A 523 5.63 -9.55 25.60
CA LYS A 523 5.49 -8.38 24.72
C LYS A 523 4.53 -8.68 23.56
N ALA A 524 4.71 -9.81 22.87
CA ALA A 524 3.83 -10.20 21.78
C ALA A 524 2.39 -10.45 22.27
N ALA A 525 2.22 -11.10 23.41
CA ALA A 525 0.91 -11.40 24.01
C ALA A 525 0.17 -10.14 24.44
N GLU A 526 0.87 -9.14 25.00
CA GLU A 526 0.32 -7.83 25.35
C GLU A 526 -0.15 -7.05 24.12
N ASN A 527 0.55 -7.23 23.00
CA ASN A 527 0.16 -6.69 21.69
C ASN A 527 -0.86 -7.55 20.94
N GLY A 528 -1.45 -8.55 21.60
CA GLY A 528 -2.59 -9.31 21.10
C GLY A 528 -2.24 -10.60 20.37
N ASP A 529 -0.97 -11.00 20.27
CA ASP A 529 -0.61 -12.27 19.60
C ASP A 529 -1.20 -13.48 20.32
N ARG A 530 -2.11 -14.15 19.62
CA ARG A 530 -2.84 -15.33 20.12
C ARG A 530 -1.90 -16.48 20.52
N TRP A 531 -0.89 -16.74 19.70
CA TRP A 531 0.07 -17.82 19.94
C TRP A 531 0.92 -17.54 21.18
N SER A 532 1.46 -16.32 21.29
CA SER A 532 2.23 -15.91 22.46
C SER A 532 1.41 -15.89 23.74
N GLN A 533 0.12 -15.56 23.68
CA GLN A 533 -0.79 -15.68 24.83
C GLN A 533 -0.92 -17.13 25.29
N TYR A 534 -1.07 -18.08 24.37
CA TYR A 534 -1.11 -19.51 24.70
C TYR A 534 0.24 -19.98 25.28
N PHE A 535 1.36 -19.63 24.65
CA PHE A 535 2.68 -20.00 25.16
C PHE A 535 2.94 -19.41 26.55
N LEU A 536 2.60 -18.14 26.76
CA LEU A 536 2.76 -17.49 28.05
C LEU A 536 1.89 -18.15 29.14
N GLY A 537 0.69 -18.61 28.78
CA GLY A 537 -0.11 -19.48 29.64
C GLY A 537 0.63 -20.76 30.06
N ASN A 538 1.31 -21.41 29.12
CA ASN A 538 2.17 -22.58 29.41
C ASN A 538 3.36 -22.21 30.31
N PHE A 539 4.01 -21.08 30.06
CA PHE A 539 5.16 -20.62 30.88
C PHE A 539 4.75 -20.42 32.34
N TYR A 540 3.59 -19.81 32.61
CA TYR A 540 3.07 -19.68 33.97
C TYR A 540 2.54 -21.00 34.53
N LEU A 541 1.97 -21.89 33.71
CA LEU A 541 1.48 -23.21 34.17
C LEU A 541 2.65 -24.09 34.67
N TYR A 542 3.73 -24.16 33.92
CA TYR A 542 4.83 -25.07 34.21
C TYR A 542 5.99 -24.42 34.97
N GLY A 543 6.00 -23.08 35.12
CA GLY A 543 7.10 -22.34 35.73
C GLY A 543 8.36 -22.28 34.84
N MET A 544 8.16 -22.17 33.53
CA MET A 544 9.24 -22.09 32.54
C MET A 544 9.64 -20.64 32.34
N GLY A 545 10.81 -20.22 32.82
CA GLY A 545 11.28 -18.83 32.67
C GLY A 545 10.47 -17.79 33.47
N ALA A 546 9.36 -18.19 34.07
CA ALA A 546 8.52 -17.38 34.93
C ALA A 546 8.13 -18.18 36.18
N THR A 547 7.85 -17.51 37.30
CA THR A 547 7.34 -18.16 38.49
C THR A 547 5.97 -18.79 38.20
N LYS A 548 5.80 -20.07 38.59
CA LYS A 548 4.53 -20.79 38.38
C LYS A 548 3.35 -20.06 39.01
N ASP A 549 2.34 -19.75 38.20
CA ASP A 549 1.16 -18.98 38.60
C ASP A 549 -0.06 -19.40 37.76
N TYR A 550 -0.95 -20.18 38.41
CA TYR A 550 -2.14 -20.67 37.75
C TYR A 550 -3.16 -19.58 37.42
N ILE A 551 -3.16 -18.45 38.19
CA ILE A 551 -4.10 -17.36 37.92
C ILE A 551 -3.69 -16.67 36.62
N LYS A 552 -2.43 -16.28 36.50
CA LYS A 552 -1.91 -15.70 35.27
C LYS A 552 -2.02 -16.67 34.08
N ALA A 553 -1.76 -17.96 34.29
CA ALA A 553 -1.96 -18.96 33.24
C ALA A 553 -3.39 -18.95 32.72
N ALA A 554 -4.37 -18.94 33.63
CA ALA A 554 -5.80 -18.89 33.26
C ALA A 554 -6.17 -17.63 32.52
N GLU A 555 -5.64 -16.46 32.93
CA GLU A 555 -5.88 -15.18 32.29
C GLU A 555 -5.35 -15.17 30.84
N TRP A 556 -4.14 -15.66 30.61
CA TRP A 556 -3.55 -15.71 29.29
C TRP A 556 -4.22 -16.74 28.38
N TYR A 557 -4.56 -17.95 28.92
CA TYR A 557 -5.33 -18.93 28.15
C TYR A 557 -6.71 -18.37 27.78
N ARG A 558 -7.35 -17.58 28.66
CA ARG A 558 -8.65 -16.94 28.34
C ARG A 558 -8.51 -16.00 27.16
N LYS A 559 -7.49 -15.10 27.16
CA LYS A 559 -7.25 -14.17 26.05
C LYS A 559 -7.03 -14.92 24.74
N ALA A 560 -6.21 -15.98 24.73
CA ALA A 560 -5.99 -16.80 23.54
C ALA A 560 -7.27 -17.55 23.11
N ALA A 561 -8.00 -18.14 24.06
CA ALA A 561 -9.24 -18.88 23.83
C ALA A 561 -10.36 -17.99 23.26
N ASP A 562 -10.46 -16.75 23.72
CA ASP A 562 -11.43 -15.75 23.22
C ASP A 562 -11.10 -15.33 21.78
N GLN A 563 -9.83 -15.40 21.37
CA GLN A 563 -9.39 -15.23 19.98
C GLN A 563 -9.51 -16.51 19.14
N GLY A 564 -10.08 -17.59 19.70
CA GLY A 564 -10.35 -18.83 19.00
C GLY A 564 -9.19 -19.83 18.99
N ASP A 565 -8.16 -19.65 19.85
CA ASP A 565 -7.11 -20.65 19.98
C ASP A 565 -7.68 -21.94 20.56
N VAL A 566 -7.57 -23.02 19.78
CA VAL A 566 -8.22 -24.31 20.06
C VAL A 566 -7.59 -25.01 21.27
N ASP A 567 -6.27 -24.92 21.40
CA ASP A 567 -5.55 -25.54 22.49
C ASP A 567 -5.73 -24.76 23.80
N ALA A 568 -5.75 -23.43 23.72
CA ALA A 568 -6.09 -22.57 24.87
C ALA A 568 -7.50 -22.83 25.36
N GLN A 569 -8.49 -23.01 24.46
CA GLN A 569 -9.86 -23.39 24.82
C GLN A 569 -9.89 -24.72 25.59
N TYR A 570 -9.15 -25.73 25.12
CA TYR A 570 -9.01 -26.99 25.81
C TYR A 570 -8.37 -26.83 27.20
N LYS A 571 -7.25 -26.12 27.29
CA LYS A 571 -6.54 -25.84 28.54
C LYS A 571 -7.44 -25.10 29.53
N LEU A 572 -8.21 -24.12 29.08
CA LEU A 572 -9.14 -23.37 29.92
C LEU A 572 -10.29 -24.26 30.44
N GLY A 573 -10.74 -25.19 29.61
CA GLY A 573 -11.68 -26.23 30.03
C GLY A 573 -11.13 -27.06 31.20
N LEU A 574 -9.86 -27.52 31.11
CA LEU A 574 -9.18 -28.23 32.18
C LEU A 574 -9.02 -27.37 33.46
N PHE A 575 -8.76 -26.07 33.28
CA PHE A 575 -8.59 -25.16 34.40
C PHE A 575 -9.89 -24.98 35.17
N TYR A 576 -11.03 -24.84 34.47
CA TYR A 576 -12.36 -24.81 35.13
C TYR A 576 -12.76 -26.15 35.73
N GLU A 577 -12.42 -27.29 35.10
CA GLU A 577 -12.71 -28.61 35.63
C GLU A 577 -12.01 -28.86 36.97
N ASN A 578 -10.73 -28.46 37.06
CA ASN A 578 -9.89 -28.76 38.23
C ASN A 578 -9.79 -27.58 39.23
N GLY A 579 -10.24 -26.36 38.88
CA GLY A 579 -10.17 -25.19 39.74
C GLY A 579 -8.73 -24.60 39.78
N TYR A 580 -7.96 -24.71 38.68
CA TYR A 580 -6.61 -24.14 38.61
C TYR A 580 -6.66 -22.65 38.30
N GLY A 581 -6.30 -21.79 39.25
CA GLY A 581 -6.26 -20.34 39.08
C GLY A 581 -7.66 -19.69 38.87
N VAL A 582 -8.72 -20.49 38.77
CA VAL A 582 -10.10 -20.08 38.62
C VAL A 582 -10.99 -20.90 39.59
N ALA A 583 -12.14 -20.41 39.96
CA ALA A 583 -13.12 -21.20 40.73
C ALA A 583 -13.56 -22.42 39.90
N GLN A 584 -13.51 -23.61 40.50
CA GLN A 584 -13.96 -24.82 39.84
C GLN A 584 -15.39 -24.66 39.33
N ASN A 585 -15.61 -24.95 38.04
CA ASN A 585 -16.94 -24.85 37.43
C ASN A 585 -17.03 -25.80 36.23
N LYS A 586 -17.69 -26.94 36.45
CA LYS A 586 -17.85 -28.00 35.44
C LYS A 586 -18.70 -27.53 34.24
N GLU A 587 -19.64 -26.62 34.44
CA GLU A 587 -20.48 -26.11 33.37
C GLU A 587 -19.66 -25.21 32.42
N GLU A 588 -18.80 -24.34 32.98
CA GLU A 588 -17.85 -23.54 32.19
C GLU A 588 -16.82 -24.42 31.51
N ALA A 589 -16.31 -25.45 32.18
CA ALA A 589 -15.40 -26.44 31.58
C ALA A 589 -16.01 -27.05 30.31
N VAL A 590 -17.25 -27.50 30.38
CA VAL A 590 -17.97 -28.09 29.24
C VAL A 590 -18.16 -27.08 28.11
N LYS A 591 -18.42 -25.79 28.39
CA LYS A 591 -18.53 -24.75 27.34
C LYS A 591 -17.23 -24.60 26.56
N TRP A 592 -16.10 -24.57 27.29
CA TRP A 592 -14.79 -24.45 26.66
C TRP A 592 -14.36 -25.71 25.92
N TYR A 593 -14.60 -26.90 26.52
CA TYR A 593 -14.37 -28.17 25.80
C TYR A 593 -15.19 -28.25 24.52
N ARG A 594 -16.46 -27.81 24.54
CA ARG A 594 -17.31 -27.82 23.34
C ARG A 594 -16.74 -26.93 22.24
N LYS A 595 -16.33 -25.68 22.54
CA LYS A 595 -15.70 -24.79 21.57
C LYS A 595 -14.45 -25.42 20.94
N SER A 596 -13.58 -25.99 21.76
CA SER A 596 -12.35 -26.64 21.29
C SER A 596 -12.67 -27.92 20.49
N ALA A 597 -13.65 -28.74 20.94
CA ALA A 597 -14.06 -29.98 20.30
C ALA A 597 -14.70 -29.74 18.92
N GLU A 598 -15.52 -28.70 18.79
CA GLU A 598 -16.13 -28.28 17.51
C GLU A 598 -15.07 -27.83 16.50
N ASN A 599 -13.95 -27.31 16.97
CA ASN A 599 -12.79 -26.95 16.17
C ASN A 599 -11.74 -28.09 15.99
N GLY A 600 -12.13 -29.34 16.36
CA GLY A 600 -11.36 -30.52 15.98
C GLY A 600 -10.35 -31.02 17.02
N ASN A 601 -10.20 -30.38 18.20
CA ASN A 601 -9.27 -30.88 19.22
C ASN A 601 -9.74 -32.23 19.79
N ALA A 602 -8.96 -33.29 19.50
CA ALA A 602 -9.29 -34.67 19.90
C ALA A 602 -9.37 -34.85 21.42
N SER A 603 -8.51 -34.19 22.19
CA SER A 603 -8.56 -34.29 23.67
C SER A 603 -9.80 -33.61 24.25
N ALA A 604 -10.20 -32.44 23.67
CA ALA A 604 -11.44 -31.77 24.07
C ALA A 604 -12.69 -32.60 23.71
N GLN A 605 -12.68 -33.27 22.54
CA GLN A 605 -13.74 -34.20 22.13
C GLN A 605 -13.84 -35.37 23.10
N LEU A 606 -12.74 -35.96 23.54
CA LEU A 606 -12.71 -37.00 24.54
C LEU A 606 -13.33 -36.51 25.87
N ASN A 607 -12.83 -35.36 26.39
CA ASN A 607 -13.30 -34.85 27.68
C ASN A 607 -14.77 -34.47 27.64
N LEU A 608 -15.23 -33.86 26.53
CA LEU A 608 -16.65 -33.58 26.33
C LEU A 608 -17.50 -34.86 26.30
N GLY A 609 -16.99 -35.92 25.68
CA GLY A 609 -17.60 -37.25 25.70
C GLY A 609 -17.72 -37.82 27.13
N ILE A 610 -16.65 -37.69 27.94
CA ILE A 610 -16.62 -38.06 29.35
C ILE A 610 -17.64 -37.26 30.16
N CYS A 611 -17.73 -35.95 29.97
CA CYS A 611 -18.73 -35.09 30.62
C CYS A 611 -20.14 -35.55 30.32
N TYR A 612 -20.48 -35.88 29.07
CA TYR A 612 -21.79 -36.42 28.71
C TYR A 612 -22.02 -37.83 29.26
N ALA A 613 -21.00 -38.69 29.33
CA ALA A 613 -21.13 -40.02 29.86
C ALA A 613 -21.43 -40.01 31.37
N ASN A 614 -20.82 -39.09 32.10
CA ASN A 614 -20.97 -39.01 33.57
C ASN A 614 -22.10 -38.08 34.02
N GLY A 615 -22.47 -37.06 33.20
CA GLY A 615 -23.40 -35.99 33.58
C GLY A 615 -22.68 -34.90 34.38
N GLU A 616 -21.42 -34.60 34.03
CA GLU A 616 -20.58 -33.58 34.68
C GLU A 616 -20.67 -32.25 33.94
N GLY A 617 -21.25 -31.23 34.56
CA GLY A 617 -21.45 -29.90 33.91
C GLY A 617 -22.46 -29.90 32.76
N VAL A 618 -23.03 -31.06 32.42
CA VAL A 618 -24.09 -31.25 31.42
C VAL A 618 -25.01 -32.39 31.85
N GLU A 619 -26.24 -32.41 31.34
CA GLU A 619 -27.15 -33.54 31.54
C GLU A 619 -26.53 -34.81 30.91
N LYS A 620 -26.56 -35.90 31.67
CA LYS A 620 -26.04 -37.19 31.25
C LYS A 620 -26.71 -37.67 29.97
N ASN A 621 -25.89 -37.98 28.95
CA ASN A 621 -26.39 -38.44 27.67
C ASN A 621 -25.37 -39.35 26.97
N SER A 622 -25.58 -40.65 27.10
CA SER A 622 -24.69 -41.68 26.56
C SER A 622 -24.61 -41.64 25.01
N ALA A 623 -25.66 -41.23 24.32
CA ALA A 623 -25.65 -41.15 22.87
C ALA A 623 -24.74 -39.99 22.40
N LYS A 624 -24.81 -38.81 23.03
CA LYS A 624 -23.88 -37.70 22.77
C LYS A 624 -22.46 -38.05 23.19
N ALA A 625 -22.26 -38.81 24.28
CA ALA A 625 -20.94 -39.27 24.66
C ALA A 625 -20.29 -40.11 23.54
N VAL A 626 -21.05 -41.08 22.99
CA VAL A 626 -20.58 -41.91 21.86
C VAL A 626 -20.28 -41.08 20.62
N GLU A 627 -21.11 -40.06 20.31
CA GLU A 627 -20.82 -39.15 19.17
C GLU A 627 -19.49 -38.46 19.33
N TRP A 628 -19.20 -37.87 20.49
CA TRP A 628 -17.94 -37.19 20.76
C TRP A 628 -16.76 -38.15 20.87
N TYR A 629 -16.91 -39.33 21.48
CA TYR A 629 -15.88 -40.38 21.48
C TYR A 629 -15.53 -40.82 20.06
N ARG A 630 -16.51 -40.95 19.17
CA ARG A 630 -16.28 -41.33 17.78
C ARG A 630 -15.43 -40.25 17.04
N LYS A 631 -15.80 -38.97 17.14
CA LYS A 631 -15.03 -37.87 16.55
C LYS A 631 -13.58 -37.88 17.05
N SER A 632 -13.40 -38.01 18.36
CA SER A 632 -12.05 -38.09 18.97
C SER A 632 -11.28 -39.34 18.53
N ALA A 633 -11.94 -40.48 18.44
CA ALA A 633 -11.36 -41.76 18.02
C ALA A 633 -10.95 -41.76 16.54
N GLU A 634 -11.75 -41.11 15.67
CA GLU A 634 -11.46 -40.90 14.24
C GLU A 634 -10.28 -39.95 14.07
N ASN A 635 -10.10 -38.97 14.97
CA ASN A 635 -8.91 -38.10 15.06
C ASN A 635 -7.71 -38.79 15.75
N GLY A 636 -7.76 -40.12 15.98
CA GLY A 636 -6.63 -40.92 16.42
C GLY A 636 -6.42 -41.00 17.91
N ASN A 637 -7.27 -40.41 18.76
CA ASN A 637 -7.09 -40.46 20.22
C ASN A 637 -7.33 -41.88 20.75
N ALA A 638 -6.28 -42.50 21.33
CA ALA A 638 -6.32 -43.89 21.80
C ALA A 638 -7.31 -44.13 22.97
N ASP A 639 -7.45 -43.17 23.90
CA ASP A 639 -8.37 -43.27 25.01
C ASP A 639 -9.83 -43.15 24.53
N ALA A 640 -10.11 -42.33 23.53
CA ALA A 640 -11.42 -42.25 22.91
C ALA A 640 -11.77 -43.52 22.15
N GLN A 641 -10.80 -44.15 21.45
CA GLN A 641 -10.98 -45.42 20.78
C GLN A 641 -11.30 -46.51 21.79
N PHE A 642 -10.61 -46.54 22.93
CA PHE A 642 -10.92 -47.45 24.02
C PHE A 642 -12.32 -47.22 24.56
N ASN A 643 -12.67 -45.96 24.92
CA ASN A 643 -14.01 -45.62 25.45
C ASN A 643 -15.14 -45.96 24.47
N LEU A 644 -14.91 -45.74 23.16
CA LEU A 644 -15.87 -46.10 22.12
C LEU A 644 -16.02 -47.63 22.02
N GLY A 645 -14.92 -48.39 22.13
CA GLY A 645 -14.92 -49.86 22.21
C GLY A 645 -15.73 -50.35 23.42
N VAL A 646 -15.57 -49.71 24.59
CA VAL A 646 -16.35 -50.02 25.80
C VAL A 646 -17.86 -49.73 25.61
N CYS A 647 -18.17 -48.62 24.89
CA CYS A 647 -19.55 -48.28 24.56
C CYS A 647 -20.22 -49.35 23.69
N TYR A 648 -19.53 -49.83 22.64
CA TYR A 648 -20.02 -50.89 21.78
C TYR A 648 -20.12 -52.26 22.50
N ALA A 649 -19.13 -52.58 23.36
CA ALA A 649 -19.13 -53.83 24.13
C ALA A 649 -20.35 -53.93 25.08
N ASN A 650 -20.72 -52.78 25.68
CA ASN A 650 -21.78 -52.74 26.69
C ASN A 650 -23.14 -52.28 26.17
N GLY A 651 -23.25 -51.73 24.96
CA GLY A 651 -24.48 -51.16 24.42
C GLY A 651 -24.86 -49.84 25.12
N LYS A 652 -23.85 -49.03 25.57
CA LYS A 652 -24.08 -47.76 26.23
C LYS A 652 -24.12 -46.64 25.21
N GLY A 653 -25.27 -46.07 24.93
CA GLY A 653 -25.46 -44.93 23.99
C GLY A 653 -25.39 -45.35 22.50
N VAL A 654 -25.17 -46.60 22.24
CA VAL A 654 -25.11 -47.26 20.92
C VAL A 654 -25.58 -48.69 21.05
N GLU A 655 -26.07 -49.32 20.02
CA GLU A 655 -26.42 -50.74 19.98
C GLU A 655 -25.16 -51.60 20.27
N LYS A 656 -25.35 -52.64 21.08
CA LYS A 656 -24.24 -53.54 21.44
C LYS A 656 -23.70 -54.27 20.21
N ASP A 657 -22.40 -54.10 19.95
CA ASP A 657 -21.71 -54.73 18.83
C ASP A 657 -20.27 -55.12 19.23
N SER A 658 -20.12 -56.43 19.54
CA SER A 658 -18.80 -56.89 20.00
C SER A 658 -17.73 -56.88 18.92
N ALA A 659 -18.11 -56.98 17.63
CA ALA A 659 -17.13 -56.93 16.54
C ALA A 659 -16.58 -55.52 16.40
N LYS A 660 -17.44 -54.50 16.46
CA LYS A 660 -16.99 -53.11 16.47
C LYS A 660 -16.22 -52.77 17.74
N ALA A 661 -16.59 -53.33 18.89
CA ALA A 661 -15.81 -53.15 20.11
C ALA A 661 -14.36 -53.63 19.91
N VAL A 662 -14.17 -54.82 19.35
CA VAL A 662 -12.85 -55.40 19.07
C VAL A 662 -12.08 -54.55 18.06
N GLU A 663 -12.75 -54.04 17.02
CA GLU A 663 -12.09 -53.14 16.04
C GLU A 663 -11.50 -51.90 16.73
N TRP A 664 -12.27 -51.22 17.58
CA TRP A 664 -11.83 -50.05 18.30
C TRP A 664 -10.78 -50.40 19.37
N TYR A 665 -10.94 -51.48 20.14
CA TYR A 665 -9.90 -51.92 21.05
C TYR A 665 -8.60 -52.21 20.35
N LYS A 666 -8.63 -52.80 19.13
CA LYS A 666 -7.44 -53.08 18.36
C LYS A 666 -6.69 -51.83 17.97
N LYS A 667 -7.40 -50.78 17.47
CA LYS A 667 -6.83 -49.49 17.14
C LYS A 667 -6.16 -48.84 18.36
N ALA A 668 -6.82 -48.82 19.50
CA ALA A 668 -6.27 -48.28 20.75
C ALA A 668 -5.07 -49.10 21.26
N ALA A 669 -5.15 -50.46 21.24
CA ALA A 669 -4.13 -51.36 21.67
C ALA A 669 -2.85 -51.26 20.82
N GLU A 670 -2.98 -51.05 19.53
CA GLU A 670 -1.84 -50.81 18.58
C GLU A 670 -1.12 -49.48 18.87
N GLN A 671 -1.81 -48.51 19.43
CA GLN A 671 -1.22 -47.25 19.90
C GLN A 671 -0.64 -47.38 21.33
N GLY A 672 -0.71 -48.55 21.98
CA GLY A 672 -0.14 -48.81 23.28
C GLY A 672 -1.06 -48.60 24.46
N GLN A 673 -2.37 -48.30 24.26
CA GLN A 673 -3.31 -48.09 25.36
C GLN A 673 -3.53 -49.41 26.14
N ASP A 674 -3.07 -49.43 27.36
CA ASP A 674 -2.92 -50.64 28.18
C ASP A 674 -4.24 -51.37 28.49
N SER A 675 -5.29 -50.61 28.80
CA SER A 675 -6.60 -51.18 29.09
C SER A 675 -7.28 -51.79 27.85
N ALA A 676 -7.03 -51.14 26.65
CA ALA A 676 -7.49 -51.73 25.40
C ALA A 676 -6.75 -53.02 25.06
N GLN A 677 -5.43 -53.11 25.31
CA GLN A 677 -4.64 -54.34 25.14
C GLN A 677 -5.20 -55.44 26.03
N CYS A 678 -5.51 -55.13 27.31
CA CYS A 678 -6.13 -56.08 28.23
C CYS A 678 -7.50 -56.54 27.69
N ASN A 679 -8.39 -55.64 27.30
CA ASN A 679 -9.72 -55.97 26.81
C ASN A 679 -9.66 -56.74 25.48
N LEU A 680 -8.74 -56.41 24.59
CA LEU A 680 -8.53 -57.15 23.35
C LEU A 680 -8.03 -58.56 23.63
N GLY A 681 -7.11 -58.73 24.56
CA GLY A 681 -6.68 -60.02 25.06
C GLY A 681 -7.84 -60.89 25.63
N TYR A 682 -8.73 -60.23 26.38
CA TYR A 682 -9.98 -60.86 26.87
C TYR A 682 -10.90 -61.30 25.73
N CYS A 683 -11.10 -60.44 24.72
CA CYS A 683 -11.91 -60.74 23.54
C CYS A 683 -11.34 -61.95 22.77
N TYR A 684 -10.04 -62.01 22.51
CA TYR A 684 -9.39 -63.15 21.86
C TYR A 684 -9.46 -64.42 22.69
N LYS A 685 -9.32 -64.31 24.02
CA LYS A 685 -9.39 -65.47 24.91
C LYS A 685 -10.74 -66.18 24.85
N ASN A 686 -11.81 -65.38 24.84
CA ASN A 686 -13.18 -65.85 24.94
C ASN A 686 -13.93 -65.94 23.59
N GLY A 687 -13.35 -65.48 22.48
CA GLY A 687 -14.03 -65.41 21.16
C GLY A 687 -15.17 -64.43 21.14
N ILE A 688 -15.04 -63.26 21.77
CA ILE A 688 -16.07 -62.20 21.84
C ILE A 688 -15.80 -61.20 20.72
N GLY A 689 -16.65 -61.15 19.69
CA GLY A 689 -16.55 -60.29 18.55
C GLY A 689 -15.33 -60.58 17.62
N VAL A 690 -14.60 -61.62 17.91
CA VAL A 690 -13.44 -62.10 17.16
C VAL A 690 -13.29 -63.59 17.34
N GLU A 691 -12.69 -64.31 16.40
CA GLU A 691 -12.37 -65.74 16.56
C GLU A 691 -11.45 -65.99 17.76
N LYS A 692 -11.78 -67.02 18.54
CA LYS A 692 -10.99 -67.35 19.72
C LYS A 692 -9.54 -67.71 19.37
N ASP A 693 -8.59 -67.01 19.98
CA ASP A 693 -7.15 -67.19 19.78
C ASP A 693 -6.40 -66.95 21.11
N VAL A 694 -6.14 -67.98 21.83
CA VAL A 694 -5.48 -67.90 23.16
C VAL A 694 -4.00 -67.49 23.08
N ILE A 695 -3.34 -67.71 21.92
CA ILE A 695 -2.00 -67.20 21.71
C ILE A 695 -1.97 -65.67 21.60
N LYS A 696 -2.81 -65.09 20.71
CA LYS A 696 -2.95 -63.64 20.61
C LYS A 696 -3.44 -63.08 21.91
N ALA A 697 -4.38 -63.70 22.60
CA ALA A 697 -4.81 -63.26 23.93
C ALA A 697 -3.63 -63.07 24.89
N THR A 698 -2.75 -64.06 24.95
CA THR A 698 -1.57 -63.99 25.85
C THR A 698 -0.56 -62.92 25.41
N GLU A 699 -0.34 -62.75 24.09
CA GLU A 699 0.50 -61.69 23.57
C GLU A 699 0.01 -60.30 23.97
N TRP A 700 -1.29 -60.06 23.86
CA TRP A 700 -1.92 -58.76 24.25
C TRP A 700 -1.92 -58.58 25.77
N TYR A 701 -2.18 -59.61 26.55
CA TYR A 701 -2.04 -59.55 28.00
C TYR A 701 -0.60 -59.27 28.44
N GLN A 702 0.37 -59.80 27.75
CA GLN A 702 1.79 -59.57 28.04
C GLN A 702 2.13 -58.11 27.84
N LYS A 703 1.77 -57.50 26.68
CA LYS A 703 2.00 -56.09 26.41
C LYS A 703 1.36 -55.18 27.49
N SER A 704 0.12 -55.41 27.84
CA SER A 704 -0.62 -54.68 28.87
C SER A 704 0.03 -54.84 30.27
N ALA A 705 0.38 -56.08 30.61
CA ALA A 705 1.02 -56.43 31.91
C ALA A 705 2.39 -55.79 32.08
N GLU A 706 3.18 -55.68 31.01
CA GLU A 706 4.48 -55.03 31.00
C GLU A 706 4.37 -53.51 31.24
N GLN A 707 3.27 -52.90 30.83
CA GLN A 707 2.92 -51.51 31.13
C GLN A 707 2.39 -51.31 32.55
N GLY A 708 2.20 -52.39 33.31
CA GLY A 708 1.77 -52.29 34.69
C GLY A 708 0.28 -52.56 34.95
N ASN A 709 -0.54 -52.80 33.91
CA ASN A 709 -1.96 -53.08 34.13
C ASN A 709 -2.17 -54.32 35.00
N CYS A 710 -2.75 -54.12 36.20
CA CYS A 710 -2.90 -55.19 37.21
C CYS A 710 -3.89 -56.30 36.77
N THR A 711 -4.90 -55.97 36.00
CA THR A 711 -5.86 -56.94 35.44
C THR A 711 -5.15 -57.83 34.41
N ALA A 712 -4.39 -57.21 33.52
CA ALA A 712 -3.62 -57.96 32.53
C ALA A 712 -2.51 -58.81 33.17
N GLN A 713 -1.82 -58.31 34.20
CA GLN A 713 -0.84 -59.10 34.99
C GLN A 713 -1.47 -60.34 35.61
N ASN A 714 -2.67 -60.20 36.22
CA ASN A 714 -3.42 -61.32 36.75
C ASN A 714 -3.83 -62.30 35.63
N ASN A 715 -4.37 -61.82 34.53
CA ASN A 715 -4.81 -62.64 33.41
C ASN A 715 -3.65 -63.41 32.76
N LEU A 716 -2.50 -62.73 32.61
CA LEU A 716 -1.29 -63.33 32.11
C LEU A 716 -0.74 -64.40 33.09
N GLY A 717 -0.82 -64.11 34.40
CA GLY A 717 -0.52 -65.10 35.44
C GLY A 717 -1.43 -66.36 35.29
N CYS A 718 -2.71 -66.17 35.04
CA CYS A 718 -3.62 -67.28 34.75
C CYS A 718 -3.23 -68.08 33.49
N CYS A 719 -2.83 -67.38 32.42
CA CYS A 719 -2.36 -68.01 31.18
C CYS A 719 -1.14 -68.91 31.45
N TYR A 720 -0.15 -68.41 32.20
CA TYR A 720 1.00 -69.25 32.57
C TYR A 720 0.66 -70.35 33.55
N ASP A 721 -0.30 -70.11 34.44
CA ASP A 721 -0.70 -71.14 35.42
C ASP A 721 -1.40 -72.33 34.73
N ASN A 722 -2.24 -72.06 33.74
CA ASN A 722 -3.03 -73.06 33.02
C ASN A 722 -2.34 -73.61 31.77
N GLY A 723 -1.32 -72.92 31.21
CA GLY A 723 -0.73 -73.26 29.91
C GLY A 723 -1.61 -72.85 28.72
N GLU A 724 -2.35 -71.72 28.86
CA GLU A 724 -3.26 -71.21 27.82
C GLU A 724 -2.51 -70.21 26.95
N GLY A 725 -2.24 -70.50 25.70
CA GLY A 725 -1.49 -69.71 24.73
C GLY A 725 0.00 -69.62 24.97
N VAL A 726 0.48 -70.11 26.09
CA VAL A 726 1.92 -70.24 26.47
C VAL A 726 2.16 -71.55 27.17
N ALA A 727 3.42 -72.00 27.20
CA ALA A 727 3.80 -73.20 27.97
C ALA A 727 3.52 -72.94 29.45
N GLN A 728 2.92 -73.96 30.14
CA GLN A 728 2.60 -73.84 31.56
C GLN A 728 3.87 -73.57 32.37
N ASN A 729 3.83 -72.53 33.18
CA ASN A 729 4.94 -72.17 34.07
C ASN A 729 4.45 -71.50 35.36
N LYS A 730 4.26 -72.27 36.39
CA LYS A 730 3.75 -71.84 37.67
C LYS A 730 4.62 -70.79 38.38
N ALA A 731 5.95 -70.87 38.15
CA ALA A 731 6.87 -69.89 38.72
C ALA A 731 6.69 -68.49 38.05
N THR A 732 6.51 -68.47 36.75
CA THR A 732 6.18 -67.24 36.03
C THR A 732 4.80 -66.68 36.38
N ALA A 733 3.79 -67.59 36.54
CA ALA A 733 2.46 -67.20 37.02
C ALA A 733 2.52 -66.49 38.37
N VAL A 734 3.24 -67.08 39.33
CA VAL A 734 3.39 -66.50 40.69
C VAL A 734 4.05 -65.11 40.61
N LYS A 735 5.04 -64.91 39.78
CA LYS A 735 5.67 -63.56 39.57
C LYS A 735 4.64 -62.52 39.10
N TRP A 736 3.79 -62.90 38.15
CA TRP A 736 2.78 -61.96 37.63
C TRP A 736 1.66 -61.71 38.66
N TYR A 737 1.21 -62.75 39.39
CA TYR A 737 0.29 -62.58 40.51
C TYR A 737 0.85 -61.64 41.60
N GLN A 738 2.15 -61.81 41.92
CA GLN A 738 2.81 -60.90 42.88
C GLN A 738 2.74 -59.43 42.47
N LYS A 739 3.13 -59.14 41.21
CA LYS A 739 3.06 -57.79 40.69
C LYS A 739 1.66 -57.20 40.75
N ALA A 740 0.64 -57.93 40.36
CA ALA A 740 -0.75 -57.48 40.44
C ALA A 740 -1.23 -57.35 41.90
N ALA A 741 -0.83 -58.27 42.78
CA ALA A 741 -1.21 -58.21 44.20
C ALA A 741 -0.54 -57.03 44.95
N GLU A 742 0.67 -56.67 44.57
CA GLU A 742 1.37 -55.45 45.06
C GLU A 742 0.61 -54.19 44.73
N GLN A 743 -0.10 -54.17 43.59
CA GLN A 743 -1.02 -53.10 43.18
C GLN A 743 -2.41 -53.20 43.84
N ASN A 744 -2.53 -54.05 44.82
CA ASN A 744 -3.80 -54.26 45.58
C ASN A 744 -4.95 -54.85 44.78
N TYR A 745 -4.65 -55.61 43.67
CA TYR A 745 -5.69 -56.23 42.85
C TYR A 745 -6.24 -57.50 43.52
N ALA A 746 -7.49 -57.54 43.95
CA ALA A 746 -8.13 -58.58 44.75
C ALA A 746 -8.02 -60.00 44.15
N ASN A 747 -8.25 -60.12 42.83
CA ASN A 747 -8.18 -61.47 42.20
C ASN A 747 -6.75 -61.99 42.17
N ALA A 748 -5.74 -61.16 42.00
CA ALA A 748 -4.34 -61.57 42.06
C ALA A 748 -3.90 -61.93 43.50
N GLN A 749 -4.38 -61.24 44.53
CA GLN A 749 -4.16 -61.57 45.94
C GLN A 749 -4.76 -62.90 46.25
N TYR A 750 -5.97 -63.20 45.78
CA TYR A 750 -6.60 -64.49 45.92
C TYR A 750 -5.78 -65.59 45.23
N ASN A 751 -5.35 -65.41 43.96
CA ASN A 751 -4.55 -66.39 43.22
C ASN A 751 -3.18 -66.63 43.88
N LEU A 752 -2.54 -65.53 44.36
CA LEU A 752 -1.28 -65.64 45.11
C LEU A 752 -1.46 -66.39 46.45
N GLY A 753 -2.56 -66.12 47.16
CA GLY A 753 -2.96 -66.84 48.38
C GLY A 753 -3.12 -68.32 48.10
N PHE A 754 -3.72 -68.70 46.99
CA PHE A 754 -3.89 -70.07 46.58
C PHE A 754 -2.53 -70.74 46.27
N CYS A 755 -1.60 -69.96 45.60
CA CYS A 755 -0.25 -70.44 45.36
C CYS A 755 0.52 -70.72 46.68
N TYR A 756 0.40 -69.84 47.67
CA TYR A 756 0.96 -70.09 49.01
C TYR A 756 0.34 -71.27 49.74
N GLU A 757 -1.02 -71.45 49.66
CA GLU A 757 -1.74 -72.55 50.25
C GLU A 757 -1.23 -73.92 49.72
N LYS A 758 -1.00 -73.93 48.37
CA LYS A 758 -0.58 -75.21 47.71
C LYS A 758 0.92 -75.38 47.58
N GLY A 759 1.69 -74.37 47.78
CA GLY A 759 3.13 -74.37 47.53
C GLY A 759 3.46 -74.48 46.07
N LEU A 760 2.84 -73.64 45.24
CA LEU A 760 3.03 -73.64 43.81
C LEU A 760 4.04 -72.59 43.35
N GLY A 761 4.66 -72.82 42.17
CA GLY A 761 5.54 -71.83 41.48
C GLY A 761 6.83 -71.51 42.26
N GLY A 762 7.36 -72.44 43.05
CA GLY A 762 8.54 -72.21 43.82
C GLY A 762 8.32 -71.61 45.23
N LEU A 763 7.06 -71.33 45.55
CA LEU A 763 6.70 -70.85 46.88
C LEU A 763 6.67 -72.00 47.89
N SER A 764 7.21 -71.80 49.13
CA SER A 764 7.02 -72.74 50.23
C SER A 764 5.53 -72.71 50.67
N ARG A 765 4.93 -73.85 50.91
CA ARG A 765 3.60 -73.96 51.40
C ARG A 765 3.44 -73.23 52.76
N SER A 766 2.61 -72.19 52.81
CA SER A 766 2.41 -71.43 54.04
C SER A 766 0.96 -71.01 54.22
N LYS A 767 0.33 -71.60 55.19
CA LYS A 767 -1.03 -71.21 55.58
C LYS A 767 -1.12 -69.80 56.09
N LYS A 768 -0.02 -69.31 56.73
CA LYS A 768 0.04 -67.92 57.26
C LYS A 768 0.04 -66.89 56.09
N GLU A 769 0.87 -67.10 55.13
CA GLU A 769 0.95 -66.18 53.96
C GLU A 769 -0.29 -66.29 53.05
N ALA A 770 -0.84 -67.52 52.90
CA ALA A 770 -2.12 -67.73 52.21
C ALA A 770 -3.23 -66.93 52.84
N LEU A 771 -3.45 -67.06 54.19
CA LEU A 771 -4.47 -66.37 54.92
C LEU A 771 -4.26 -64.81 54.78
N LYS A 772 -3.02 -64.33 54.89
CA LYS A 772 -2.73 -62.90 54.71
C LYS A 772 -3.15 -62.38 53.34
N MET A 773 -2.89 -63.07 52.25
CA MET A 773 -3.34 -62.71 50.93
C MET A 773 -4.84 -62.82 50.75
N TYR A 774 -5.46 -63.90 51.25
CA TYR A 774 -6.95 -64.01 51.21
C TYR A 774 -7.65 -62.95 52.02
N GLN A 775 -7.08 -62.49 53.16
CA GLN A 775 -7.64 -61.40 53.93
C GLN A 775 -7.70 -60.12 53.16
N LYS A 776 -6.58 -59.77 52.53
CA LYS A 776 -6.51 -58.62 51.70
C LYS A 776 -7.50 -58.62 50.51
N ALA A 777 -7.70 -59.81 49.89
CA ALA A 777 -8.68 -59.95 48.81
C ALA A 777 -10.11 -59.90 49.35
N ALA A 778 -10.39 -60.49 50.50
CA ALA A 778 -11.72 -60.46 51.14
C ALA A 778 -12.13 -59.05 51.61
N GLU A 779 -11.18 -58.21 52.08
CA GLU A 779 -11.38 -56.82 52.43
C GLU A 779 -11.91 -55.98 51.25
N GLN A 780 -11.59 -56.42 50.01
CA GLN A 780 -12.04 -55.85 48.79
C GLN A 780 -13.31 -56.54 48.20
N GLY A 781 -13.95 -57.42 48.97
CA GLY A 781 -15.20 -58.09 48.56
C GLY A 781 -14.98 -59.30 47.70
N ASN A 782 -13.75 -59.89 47.66
CA ASN A 782 -13.56 -61.17 46.96
C ASN A 782 -14.14 -62.34 47.76
N HIS A 783 -15.31 -62.75 47.34
CA HIS A 783 -16.04 -63.87 48.01
C HIS A 783 -15.34 -65.21 47.96
N SER A 784 -14.52 -65.45 46.97
CA SER A 784 -13.67 -66.67 46.87
C SER A 784 -12.62 -66.70 47.97
N ALA A 785 -12.04 -65.49 48.28
CA ALA A 785 -11.09 -65.38 49.39
C ALA A 785 -11.76 -65.55 50.74
N GLU A 786 -12.99 -65.04 50.95
CA GLU A 786 -13.78 -65.28 52.19
C GLU A 786 -14.05 -66.79 52.43
N ARG A 787 -14.44 -67.51 51.38
CA ARG A 787 -14.62 -68.95 51.43
C ARG A 787 -13.30 -69.68 51.70
N ALA A 788 -12.21 -69.31 51.17
CA ALA A 788 -10.93 -69.89 51.44
C ALA A 788 -10.41 -69.66 52.87
N ILE A 789 -10.69 -68.51 53.46
CA ILE A 789 -10.37 -68.18 54.86
C ILE A 789 -11.17 -69.10 55.77
N ARG A 790 -12.52 -69.20 55.54
CA ARG A 790 -13.39 -70.07 56.31
C ARG A 790 -12.88 -71.53 56.27
N ARG A 791 -12.63 -72.05 55.12
CA ARG A 791 -12.04 -73.40 54.94
C ARG A 791 -10.74 -73.62 55.69
N LEU A 792 -9.81 -72.72 55.61
CA LEU A 792 -8.51 -72.83 56.27
C LEU A 792 -8.52 -72.66 57.79
N ASN A 793 -9.58 -71.99 58.36
CA ASN A 793 -9.78 -71.82 59.79
C ASN A 793 -10.67 -72.90 60.43
N GLY A 794 -10.95 -74.01 59.69
CA GLY A 794 -11.72 -75.17 60.27
C GLY A 794 -13.23 -74.96 60.29
N GLY A 795 -13.81 -74.05 59.58
CA GLY A 795 -15.27 -73.89 59.39
C GLY A 795 -15.83 -75.07 58.57
N ALA A 796 -16.89 -75.68 59.00
CA ALA A 796 -17.55 -76.77 58.29
C ALA A 796 -18.04 -76.28 56.91
N VAL A 797 -17.77 -77.00 55.83
CA VAL A 797 -18.33 -76.75 54.49
C VAL A 797 -19.80 -77.12 54.54
N SER A 798 -20.68 -76.13 54.48
CA SER A 798 -22.08 -76.28 54.86
C SER A 798 -23.07 -76.67 53.76
N THR A 799 -22.63 -76.94 52.51
CA THR A 799 -23.52 -77.40 51.44
C THR A 799 -22.82 -78.12 50.28
N LEU A 800 -23.50 -79.15 49.71
CA LEU A 800 -23.15 -79.86 48.49
C LEU A 800 -22.98 -78.86 47.25
N ALA A 801 -23.59 -77.69 47.35
CA ALA A 801 -23.46 -76.60 46.40
C ALA A 801 -22.01 -76.00 46.31
N ASP A 802 -21.24 -76.01 47.44
CA ASP A 802 -19.89 -75.52 47.48
C ASP A 802 -18.87 -76.55 46.84
N LEU A 803 -19.23 -77.74 46.62
CA LEU A 803 -18.42 -78.78 45.97
C LEU A 803 -18.66 -78.84 44.45
N VAL A 804 -19.84 -78.46 43.99
CA VAL A 804 -20.19 -78.41 42.58
C VAL A 804 -19.76 -77.11 41.98
N ASN A 805 -19.77 -75.99 42.73
CA ASN A 805 -19.27 -74.63 42.26
C ASN A 805 -17.78 -74.48 42.24
N GLY A 806 -17.01 -75.47 42.74
CA GLY A 806 -15.53 -75.54 42.59
C GLY A 806 -15.10 -75.60 41.07
N VAL A 807 -15.96 -76.10 40.23
CA VAL A 807 -15.77 -76.07 38.75
C VAL A 807 -16.46 -74.84 38.11
N GLY A 808 -17.51 -74.31 38.78
CA GLY A 808 -18.22 -73.11 38.32
C GLY A 808 -17.52 -71.75 38.66
N VAL A 809 -16.67 -71.75 39.69
CA VAL A 809 -15.92 -70.58 40.14
C VAL A 809 -14.89 -70.08 39.09
N LEU A 810 -14.46 -70.97 38.25
CA LEU A 810 -13.68 -70.60 37.00
C LEU A 810 -14.63 -69.78 36.00
N TRP A 811 -15.95 -69.90 36.15
CA TRP A 811 -16.92 -69.29 35.26
C TRP A 811 -17.40 -67.90 35.75
N GLU A 812 -17.48 -67.68 37.12
CA GLU A 812 -17.88 -66.40 37.71
C GLU A 812 -16.65 -65.39 37.74
N ILE A 813 -15.44 -65.88 37.91
CA ILE A 813 -14.26 -65.02 37.86
C ILE A 813 -14.06 -64.46 36.45
N LEU A 814 -14.75 -64.97 35.46
CA LEU A 814 -14.69 -64.50 34.04
C LEU A 814 -15.84 -63.59 33.70
N ASN A 815 -16.84 -63.27 34.56
CA ASN A 815 -18.01 -62.43 34.23
C ASN A 815 -18.20 -61.20 35.13
N GLU A 816 -17.34 -60.91 36.09
CA GLU A 816 -17.12 -59.62 36.73
C GLU A 816 -15.91 -58.90 36.17
#